data_4c20f0cee8283ea0493e27f4285024dc
#
_entry.id   4c20f0cee8283ea0493e27f4285024dc
#
_cell.length_a   1.000
_cell.length_b   1.000
_cell.length_c   1.000
_cell.angle_alpha   90.00
_cell.angle_beta   90.00
_cell.angle_gamma   90.00
#
_symmetry.space_group_name_H-M   'P 1'
#
loop_
_entity.id
_entity.type
_entity.pdbx_description
1 polymer ?
#
loop_
_entity_poly.entity_id
_entity_poly.type
_entity_poly.pdbx_seq_one_letter_code
_entity_poly.pdbx_strand_id
1 'polypeptide(L)'
;MKFNSIALVIASALSVVGCGGGSQTTVKPTVDPDIANSLKAETKVDFDLLSANKKIVIPSYLGMDVQDGTLATREGATAPEIAMGQTDGWSTTQPITINFTSKALDPATAANSFYLIKSGDPTNPDDTTEPTLLSQQNGDFMVTVSGNSLIVMLLKPLDPSSNYMFAVTDDLKDVNGESVGMSNSYALLKANSTPPAAALVPAQKITHATEAEFEQAGINRGNIIFSTWFTTLSSGDVLFAAKMATEEAMQLGAKNVWQGSAIANTVTDKQLDKLFTFSEPTKIEDKDKVTGNISIYQGTLSLPYYLDIRANKFMNTPWQSGMPSLAKIKYVLTNDNDADKSAVLGQLSDFGVTPEDMAEVATNPQTQVEVLTKLMGKKITLANGKQLDPERIITRYSAVPELKSVQTINYTLVLPNNPKCQSLGANNVTIFQHGVTADKSVLTAHSEGLPSLAETLVGDQCRAIFAINQPLHGEDRGIHTTEENGTISYKNASTDPTMYLNLENLTVARDNLRQSTIDVVNLRASIGKLFADIKQKQNDGTNPKAVSPLDMLNPNNGVSFAGHSLGAIVGTNVGSIANRPTMNPAFDQQYFAINKLSLANPGAEIPYLLMNSGSFGGLIKAGVLNASITNPTEITPYVIETGKFLQILQTCYAAQDSQHKDLSKCYVDNIEGYEKQHPELKAQWTQNFIKFAYAAQTVMDPVDPINLAHGIPQSLPVFLQMVQGDSTIPNVTKPTNMPYSPFTGTEPLIKQLGLSHNGTNKAWKEYTNGIHTSLLDATVSKATTTTMQHDMSNFLNS
;
A
#
# COMPACT_ATOMS: atom_id res chain seq x y z
N MET A 1 -0.18 33.21 -5.86
CA MET A 1 0.63 32.01 -6.20
C MET A 1 -0.09 31.24 -7.31
N LYS A 2 0.48 31.22 -8.53
CA LYS A 2 -0.24 30.82 -9.75
C LYS A 2 0.43 29.60 -10.43
N PHE A 3 0.70 28.51 -9.77
CA PHE A 3 1.50 27.44 -10.37
C PHE A 3 0.84 26.07 -10.49
N ASN A 4 -0.38 25.85 -10.01
CA ASN A 4 -0.99 24.51 -9.96
C ASN A 4 -1.90 24.14 -11.16
N SER A 5 -1.93 24.95 -12.25
CA SER A 5 -2.79 24.66 -13.42
C SER A 5 -2.05 24.01 -14.59
N ILE A 6 -0.88 23.42 -14.36
CA ILE A 6 0.10 23.16 -15.42
C ILE A 6 -0.21 21.89 -16.21
N ALA A 7 -0.59 20.79 -15.56
CA ALA A 7 -0.76 19.52 -16.27
C ALA A 7 -2.03 19.49 -17.12
N LEU A 8 -3.14 20.01 -16.63
CA LEU A 8 -4.41 20.02 -17.37
C LEU A 8 -4.43 21.03 -18.52
N VAL A 9 -3.79 22.20 -18.34
CA VAL A 9 -3.69 23.22 -19.39
C VAL A 9 -2.79 22.75 -20.54
N ILE A 10 -1.73 21.98 -20.27
CA ILE A 10 -0.90 21.37 -21.32
C ILE A 10 -1.71 20.33 -22.13
N ALA A 11 -2.60 19.58 -21.50
CA ALA A 11 -3.41 18.58 -22.18
C ALA A 11 -4.48 19.20 -23.11
N SER A 12 -5.10 20.32 -22.72
CA SER A 12 -6.22 20.93 -23.45
C SER A 12 -5.81 22.01 -24.47
N ALA A 13 -4.68 22.70 -24.26
CA ALA A 13 -4.28 23.84 -25.12
C ALA A 13 -3.53 23.43 -26.41
N LEU A 14 -3.04 22.20 -26.52
CA LEU A 14 -2.33 21.72 -27.70
C LEU A 14 -3.25 21.22 -28.83
N SER A 15 -4.57 21.24 -28.65
CA SER A 15 -5.53 20.86 -29.67
C SER A 15 -5.93 21.96 -30.65
N VAL A 16 -5.38 23.21 -30.50
CA VAL A 16 -5.71 24.35 -31.36
C VAL A 16 -4.46 25.02 -31.89
N VAL A 17 -3.71 24.35 -32.75
CA VAL A 17 -2.78 25.03 -33.65
C VAL A 17 -2.97 24.47 -35.06
N GLY A 18 -4.04 24.94 -35.71
CA GLY A 18 -4.19 24.85 -37.17
C GLY A 18 -3.87 26.21 -37.78
N CYS A 19 -2.94 26.19 -38.73
CA CYS A 19 -2.54 27.17 -39.72
C CYS A 19 -3.19 28.60 -39.67
N GLY A 20 -2.34 29.58 -39.42
CA GLY A 20 -2.58 30.99 -39.78
C GLY A 20 -1.28 31.64 -40.24
N GLY A 21 -1.09 31.79 -41.56
CA GLY A 21 0.08 32.47 -42.16
C GLY A 21 0.08 33.97 -41.85
N GLY A 22 1.17 34.46 -41.30
CA GLY A 22 1.45 35.86 -41.11
C GLY A 22 2.96 36.06 -41.13
N SER A 23 3.47 36.81 -42.13
CA SER A 23 4.89 37.17 -42.28
C SER A 23 5.37 37.95 -41.05
N GLN A 24 6.32 37.43 -40.34
CA GLN A 24 7.07 38.18 -39.32
C GLN A 24 8.57 38.17 -39.62
N THR A 25 9.17 39.33 -39.51
CA THR A 25 10.59 39.64 -39.52
C THR A 25 11.34 38.67 -38.60
N THR A 26 12.19 37.85 -39.22
CA THR A 26 13.04 36.87 -38.57
C THR A 26 14.18 37.56 -37.81
N VAL A 27 13.95 37.81 -36.51
CA VAL A 27 15.04 37.75 -35.54
C VAL A 27 15.26 36.26 -35.28
N LYS A 28 16.34 35.66 -35.84
CA LYS A 28 16.76 34.29 -35.46
C LYS A 28 17.09 34.34 -33.97
N PRO A 29 16.36 33.62 -33.09
CA PRO A 29 16.83 33.45 -31.72
C PRO A 29 18.20 32.77 -31.80
N THR A 30 19.18 33.28 -31.08
CA THR A 30 20.45 32.58 -30.85
C THR A 30 20.10 31.32 -30.08
N VAL A 31 20.02 30.17 -30.77
CA VAL A 31 19.82 28.88 -30.13
C VAL A 31 21.06 28.57 -29.31
N ASP A 32 20.89 28.25 -28.05
CA ASP A 32 21.96 27.79 -27.17
C ASP A 32 22.75 26.70 -27.89
N PRO A 33 24.11 26.81 -27.99
CA PRO A 33 24.93 25.83 -28.70
C PRO A 33 24.76 24.40 -28.20
N ASP A 34 24.55 24.20 -26.88
CA ASP A 34 24.38 22.87 -26.28
C ASP A 34 23.06 22.25 -26.72
N ILE A 35 21.98 23.02 -26.73
CA ILE A 35 20.67 22.59 -27.27
C ILE A 35 20.82 22.25 -28.76
N ALA A 36 21.47 23.15 -29.55
CA ALA A 36 21.62 22.95 -31.00
C ALA A 36 22.45 21.70 -31.33
N ASN A 37 23.46 21.38 -30.55
CA ASN A 37 24.31 20.20 -30.73
C ASN A 37 23.54 18.94 -30.31
N SER A 38 22.86 18.94 -29.14
CA SER A 38 22.08 17.81 -28.65
C SER A 38 20.93 17.42 -29.61
N LEU A 39 20.33 18.43 -30.28
CA LEU A 39 19.28 18.18 -31.29
C LEU A 39 19.78 17.49 -32.57
N LYS A 40 21.10 17.44 -32.83
CA LYS A 40 21.69 16.73 -33.98
C LYS A 40 21.81 15.22 -33.73
N ALA A 41 21.77 14.77 -32.49
CA ALA A 41 21.86 13.37 -32.14
C ALA A 41 20.79 12.56 -32.86
N GLU A 42 21.14 11.36 -33.34
CA GLU A 42 20.19 10.44 -33.98
C GLU A 42 19.29 9.76 -32.92
N THR A 43 19.91 9.33 -31.82
CA THR A 43 19.25 8.70 -30.68
C THR A 43 18.87 9.76 -29.65
N LYS A 44 17.57 9.87 -29.31
CA LYS A 44 17.05 10.94 -28.45
C LYS A 44 16.13 10.36 -27.40
N VAL A 45 15.96 11.08 -26.29
CA VAL A 45 14.90 10.73 -25.29
C VAL A 45 13.54 10.73 -25.97
N ASP A 46 12.76 9.65 -25.79
CA ASP A 46 11.42 9.51 -26.36
C ASP A 46 10.39 10.28 -25.51
N PHE A 47 10.50 11.59 -25.54
CA PHE A 47 9.67 12.54 -24.83
C PHE A 47 9.04 13.52 -25.81
N ASP A 48 7.70 13.58 -25.86
CA ASP A 48 6.97 14.40 -26.80
C ASP A 48 5.70 15.01 -26.20
N LEU A 49 5.67 16.32 -26.09
CA LEU A 49 4.52 17.10 -25.62
C LEU A 49 3.76 17.77 -26.77
N LEU A 50 4.25 17.69 -28.00
CA LEU A 50 3.76 18.47 -29.15
C LEU A 50 2.82 17.66 -30.03
N SER A 51 2.98 16.35 -30.11
CA SER A 51 2.09 15.48 -30.90
C SER A 51 0.76 15.22 -30.19
N ALA A 52 -0.23 14.77 -30.97
CA ALA A 52 -1.52 14.35 -30.42
C ALA A 52 -1.37 13.18 -29.44
N ASN A 53 -0.43 12.26 -29.74
CA ASN A 53 -0.10 11.12 -28.88
C ASN A 53 1.12 11.47 -28.02
N LYS A 54 0.91 12.31 -27.00
CA LYS A 54 1.96 12.74 -26.06
C LYS A 54 2.68 11.55 -25.44
N LYS A 55 4.00 11.69 -25.31
CA LYS A 55 4.85 10.72 -24.62
C LYS A 55 5.54 11.42 -23.45
N ILE A 56 5.25 10.94 -22.26
CA ILE A 56 5.91 11.39 -21.03
C ILE A 56 6.80 10.30 -20.47
N VAL A 57 7.88 10.70 -19.84
CA VAL A 57 8.69 9.79 -19.00
C VAL A 57 8.09 9.77 -17.60
N ILE A 58 7.92 8.62 -17.04
CA ILE A 58 7.38 8.41 -15.69
C ILE A 58 8.46 7.79 -14.78
N PRO A 59 8.47 8.16 -13.47
CA PRO A 59 7.60 9.12 -12.78
C PRO A 59 7.86 10.58 -13.19
N SER A 60 6.81 11.41 -13.19
CA SER A 60 6.90 12.84 -13.53
C SER A 60 5.70 13.60 -13.01
N TYR A 61 5.89 14.90 -12.71
CA TYR A 61 4.79 15.81 -12.38
C TYR A 61 3.78 15.94 -13.54
N LEU A 62 4.21 15.71 -14.77
CA LEU A 62 3.33 15.72 -15.96
C LEU A 62 2.30 14.60 -15.98
N GLY A 63 2.52 13.55 -15.19
CA GLY A 63 1.59 12.45 -15.00
C GLY A 63 0.70 12.59 -13.77
N MET A 64 0.61 13.77 -13.14
CA MET A 64 -0.25 14.06 -12.00
C MET A 64 -1.55 14.77 -12.42
N ASP A 65 -2.67 14.43 -11.79
CA ASP A 65 -3.88 15.25 -11.82
C ASP A 65 -3.76 16.35 -10.76
N VAL A 66 -3.61 17.57 -11.23
CA VAL A 66 -3.41 18.74 -10.36
C VAL A 66 -4.67 19.16 -9.59
N GLN A 67 -5.86 18.68 -9.97
CA GLN A 67 -7.11 19.04 -9.30
C GLN A 67 -7.26 18.29 -7.98
N ASP A 68 -6.93 17.02 -7.95
CA ASP A 68 -7.10 16.19 -6.75
C ASP A 68 -5.78 15.65 -6.16
N GLY A 69 -4.64 15.92 -6.84
CA GLY A 69 -3.32 15.52 -6.38
C GLY A 69 -3.04 14.02 -6.55
N THR A 70 -3.80 13.34 -7.41
CA THR A 70 -3.58 11.93 -7.73
C THR A 70 -2.81 11.76 -9.05
N LEU A 71 -2.52 10.52 -9.43
CA LEU A 71 -1.97 10.26 -10.75
C LEU A 71 -3.03 10.45 -11.83
N ALA A 72 -2.65 11.06 -12.95
CA ALA A 72 -3.56 11.28 -14.07
C ALA A 72 -3.86 9.94 -14.79
N THR A 73 -5.12 9.72 -15.09
CA THR A 73 -5.59 8.55 -15.84
C THR A 73 -5.83 8.94 -17.31
N ARG A 74 -5.20 8.23 -18.24
CA ARG A 74 -5.40 8.45 -19.69
C ARG A 74 -6.71 7.85 -20.17
N GLU A 75 -7.24 8.35 -21.27
CA GLU A 75 -8.36 7.71 -21.97
C GLU A 75 -7.96 6.29 -22.44
N GLY A 76 -8.86 5.33 -22.25
CA GLY A 76 -8.61 3.92 -22.56
C GLY A 76 -7.65 3.20 -21.62
N ALA A 77 -7.40 3.76 -20.41
CA ALA A 77 -6.61 3.10 -19.38
C ALA A 77 -7.23 1.76 -18.96
N THR A 78 -6.36 0.80 -18.64
CA THR A 78 -6.76 -0.49 -18.08
C THR A 78 -7.23 -0.36 -16.63
N ALA A 79 -7.95 -1.34 -16.10
CA ALA A 79 -8.41 -1.33 -14.70
C ALA A 79 -7.26 -1.12 -13.69
N PRO A 80 -6.08 -1.76 -13.82
CA PRO A 80 -4.92 -1.46 -12.96
C PRO A 80 -4.41 -0.01 -13.08
N GLU A 81 -4.39 0.57 -14.30
CA GLU A 81 -3.99 1.97 -14.51
C GLU A 81 -5.02 2.94 -13.91
N ILE A 82 -6.32 2.63 -14.00
CA ILE A 82 -7.39 3.42 -13.35
C ILE A 82 -7.24 3.36 -11.82
N ALA A 83 -6.94 2.19 -11.27
CA ALA A 83 -6.70 2.05 -9.83
C ALA A 83 -5.45 2.83 -9.39
N MET A 84 -4.38 2.81 -10.18
CA MET A 84 -3.18 3.61 -9.96
C MET A 84 -3.49 5.11 -9.99
N GLY A 85 -4.40 5.57 -10.86
CA GLY A 85 -4.92 6.93 -10.89
C GLY A 85 -5.64 7.40 -9.62
N GLN A 86 -5.86 6.53 -8.63
CA GLN A 86 -6.42 6.88 -7.32
C GLN A 86 -5.36 6.93 -6.22
N THR A 87 -4.07 6.98 -6.57
CA THR A 87 -2.96 7.18 -5.62
C THR A 87 -2.45 8.62 -5.65
N ASP A 88 -1.97 9.11 -4.52
CA ASP A 88 -1.56 10.51 -4.31
C ASP A 88 -0.09 10.78 -4.64
N GLY A 89 0.48 10.02 -5.53
CA GLY A 89 1.87 10.17 -5.99
C GLY A 89 2.40 8.88 -6.62
N TRP A 90 3.67 8.93 -7.00
CA TRP A 90 4.38 7.82 -7.63
C TRP A 90 4.88 6.81 -6.60
N SER A 91 5.05 5.56 -7.04
CA SER A 91 5.59 4.49 -6.21
C SER A 91 6.96 4.82 -5.63
N THR A 92 7.21 4.34 -4.41
CA THR A 92 8.50 4.46 -3.72
C THR A 92 9.48 3.35 -4.09
N THR A 93 9.03 2.29 -4.78
CA THR A 93 9.83 1.09 -5.06
C THR A 93 9.96 0.75 -6.53
N GLN A 94 9.11 1.33 -7.39
CA GLN A 94 9.07 0.94 -8.79
C GLN A 94 10.25 1.51 -9.60
N PRO A 95 10.75 0.77 -10.62
CA PRO A 95 11.85 1.23 -11.45
C PRO A 95 11.46 2.44 -12.31
N ILE A 96 12.44 3.33 -12.57
CA ILE A 96 12.31 4.42 -13.54
C ILE A 96 12.79 3.89 -14.89
N THR A 97 11.96 3.99 -15.92
CA THR A 97 12.29 3.55 -17.28
C THR A 97 12.24 4.73 -18.24
N ILE A 98 13.36 5.00 -18.90
CA ILE A 98 13.49 6.09 -19.86
C ILE A 98 13.77 5.47 -21.24
N ASN A 99 12.83 5.66 -22.15
CA ASN A 99 12.95 5.15 -23.52
C ASN A 99 13.64 6.17 -24.42
N PHE A 100 14.39 5.66 -25.41
CA PHE A 100 15.04 6.44 -26.43
C PHE A 100 14.58 6.01 -27.82
N THR A 101 14.68 6.91 -28.77
CA THR A 101 14.40 6.63 -30.18
C THR A 101 15.60 5.97 -30.85
N SER A 102 15.40 5.35 -32.01
CA SER A 102 16.39 4.85 -32.95
C SER A 102 17.25 3.71 -32.43
N LYS A 103 18.46 3.95 -31.89
CA LYS A 103 19.45 2.89 -31.62
C LYS A 103 19.40 2.38 -30.18
N ALA A 104 19.95 1.19 -29.99
CA ALA A 104 20.20 0.66 -28.66
C ALA A 104 21.26 1.50 -27.93
N LEU A 105 21.19 1.50 -26.60
CA LEU A 105 22.12 2.21 -25.72
C LEU A 105 23.35 1.39 -25.43
N ASP A 106 24.50 2.05 -25.18
CA ASP A 106 25.71 1.42 -24.69
C ASP A 106 25.66 1.21 -23.17
N PRO A 107 25.62 -0.04 -22.69
CA PRO A 107 25.58 -0.33 -21.26
C PRO A 107 26.74 0.25 -20.45
N ALA A 108 27.93 0.41 -21.08
CA ALA A 108 29.12 0.90 -20.41
C ALA A 108 29.01 2.36 -19.98
N THR A 109 28.16 3.14 -20.64
CA THR A 109 27.98 4.58 -20.37
C THR A 109 26.80 4.90 -19.43
N ALA A 110 25.93 3.91 -19.20
CA ALA A 110 24.68 4.12 -18.48
C ALA A 110 24.86 4.57 -17.02
N ALA A 111 25.84 3.98 -16.31
CA ALA A 111 26.03 4.23 -14.88
C ALA A 111 26.40 5.68 -14.54
N ASN A 112 27.05 6.40 -15.45
CA ASN A 112 27.55 7.76 -15.24
C ASN A 112 26.64 8.83 -15.87
N SER A 113 25.52 8.43 -16.46
CA SER A 113 24.64 9.31 -17.22
C SER A 113 23.30 9.61 -16.54
N PHE A 114 23.03 9.00 -15.39
CA PHE A 114 21.78 9.17 -14.65
C PHE A 114 22.05 9.68 -13.23
N TYR A 115 21.28 10.68 -12.82
CA TYR A 115 21.34 11.32 -11.52
C TYR A 115 19.97 11.37 -10.89
N LEU A 116 19.89 11.11 -9.58
CA LEU A 116 18.67 11.17 -8.78
C LEU A 116 18.95 11.96 -7.51
N ILE A 117 18.16 13.00 -7.26
CA ILE A 117 18.22 13.80 -6.04
C ILE A 117 16.90 13.79 -5.30
N LYS A 118 16.96 13.83 -3.97
CA LYS A 118 15.84 14.25 -3.12
C LYS A 118 15.98 15.75 -2.90
N SER A 119 14.91 16.52 -3.10
CA SER A 119 14.95 17.99 -3.03
C SER A 119 13.61 18.53 -2.55
N GLY A 120 13.47 19.85 -2.44
CA GLY A 120 12.22 20.53 -2.16
C GLY A 120 11.24 20.55 -3.34
N ASP A 121 10.12 21.24 -3.16
CA ASP A 121 9.12 21.49 -4.21
C ASP A 121 9.62 22.62 -5.15
N PRO A 122 9.99 22.32 -6.41
CA PRO A 122 10.49 23.34 -7.35
C PRO A 122 9.44 24.38 -7.74
N THR A 123 8.18 24.21 -7.35
CA THR A 123 7.11 25.18 -7.57
C THR A 123 6.93 26.12 -6.38
N ASN A 124 7.56 25.83 -5.24
CA ASN A 124 7.51 26.65 -4.04
C ASN A 124 8.84 27.43 -3.86
N PRO A 125 8.89 28.74 -4.14
CA PRO A 125 10.11 29.51 -4.00
C PRO A 125 10.59 29.69 -2.54
N ASP A 126 9.74 29.39 -1.57
CA ASP A 126 10.05 29.46 -0.15
C ASP A 126 10.58 28.14 0.40
N ASP A 127 10.61 27.07 -0.42
CA ASP A 127 11.19 25.79 -0.05
C ASP A 127 12.70 25.85 -0.23
N THR A 128 13.42 25.84 0.88
CA THR A 128 14.89 25.92 0.94
C THR A 128 15.54 24.56 1.24
N THR A 129 14.86 23.48 0.94
CA THR A 129 15.39 22.12 1.14
C THR A 129 16.59 21.90 0.24
N GLU A 130 17.76 21.69 0.82
CA GLU A 130 19.00 21.41 0.08
C GLU A 130 18.92 20.07 -0.66
N PRO A 131 19.35 19.99 -1.92
CA PRO A 131 19.31 18.75 -2.69
C PRO A 131 20.26 17.71 -2.12
N THR A 132 19.78 16.49 -1.98
CA THR A 132 20.57 15.34 -1.54
C THR A 132 20.74 14.35 -2.69
N LEU A 133 21.98 14.13 -3.14
CA LEU A 133 22.27 13.21 -4.23
C LEU A 133 22.22 11.75 -3.74
N LEU A 134 21.37 10.94 -4.37
CA LEU A 134 21.36 9.50 -4.23
C LEU A 134 22.42 8.89 -5.18
N SER A 135 23.04 7.78 -4.81
CA SER A 135 24.12 7.21 -5.60
C SER A 135 24.14 5.68 -5.65
N GLN A 136 24.65 5.14 -6.77
CA GLN A 136 24.90 3.71 -6.92
C GLN A 136 25.96 3.20 -5.92
N GLN A 137 26.94 4.05 -5.58
CA GLN A 137 27.98 3.69 -4.60
C GLN A 137 27.39 3.46 -3.19
N ASN A 138 26.37 4.21 -2.82
CA ASN A 138 25.65 4.04 -1.56
C ASN A 138 24.61 2.90 -1.62
N GLY A 139 24.46 2.26 -2.79
CA GLY A 139 23.45 1.23 -3.00
C GLY A 139 22.02 1.77 -2.95
N ASP A 140 21.79 3.02 -3.42
CA ASP A 140 20.45 3.59 -3.44
C ASP A 140 19.67 3.10 -4.66
N PHE A 141 20.36 2.96 -5.80
CA PHE A 141 19.81 2.43 -7.04
C PHE A 141 20.92 1.79 -7.91
N MET A 142 20.53 1.10 -8.97
CA MET A 142 21.41 0.65 -10.05
C MET A 142 20.85 1.06 -11.40
N VAL A 143 21.74 1.34 -12.36
CA VAL A 143 21.37 1.71 -13.72
C VAL A 143 21.80 0.60 -14.69
N THR A 144 20.91 0.22 -15.59
CA THR A 144 21.15 -0.78 -16.64
C THR A 144 20.44 -0.35 -17.92
N VAL A 145 20.73 -1.03 -19.03
CA VAL A 145 20.06 -0.82 -20.31
C VAL A 145 19.42 -2.10 -20.83
N SER A 146 18.32 -1.94 -21.55
CA SER A 146 17.66 -3.01 -22.28
C SER A 146 17.23 -2.47 -23.64
N GLY A 147 17.96 -2.83 -24.68
CA GLY A 147 17.75 -2.27 -26.02
C GLY A 147 17.96 -0.75 -26.03
N ASN A 148 16.90 -0.01 -26.33
CA ASN A 148 16.88 1.45 -26.33
C ASN A 148 16.25 2.05 -25.06
N SER A 149 16.21 1.31 -23.95
CA SER A 149 15.68 1.79 -22.68
C SER A 149 16.76 1.83 -21.62
N LEU A 150 16.86 2.95 -20.89
CA LEU A 150 17.60 3.10 -19.66
C LEU A 150 16.66 2.72 -18.50
N ILE A 151 17.10 1.77 -17.67
CA ILE A 151 16.32 1.25 -16.54
C ILE A 151 17.08 1.56 -15.26
N VAL A 152 16.44 2.30 -14.37
CA VAL A 152 16.95 2.61 -13.03
C VAL A 152 16.16 1.81 -12.04
N MET A 153 16.81 0.86 -11.41
CA MET A 153 16.23 -0.01 -10.39
C MET A 153 16.59 0.52 -9.01
N LEU A 154 15.62 0.89 -8.22
CA LEU A 154 15.82 1.29 -6.83
C LEU A 154 16.30 0.07 -6.03
N LEU A 155 17.23 0.29 -5.10
CA LEU A 155 17.76 -0.72 -4.16
C LEU A 155 17.43 -0.39 -2.70
N LYS A 156 16.93 0.84 -2.48
CA LYS A 156 16.29 1.29 -1.26
C LYS A 156 14.97 1.96 -1.64
N PRO A 157 13.88 1.76 -0.90
CA PRO A 157 12.65 2.51 -1.13
C PRO A 157 12.91 4.01 -0.99
N LEU A 158 12.28 4.80 -1.84
CA LEU A 158 12.25 6.25 -1.67
C LEU A 158 11.37 6.61 -0.46
N ASP A 159 11.64 7.74 0.18
CA ASP A 159 10.80 8.21 1.27
C ASP A 159 9.40 8.58 0.75
N PRO A 160 8.34 8.21 1.47
CA PRO A 160 6.98 8.58 1.09
C PRO A 160 6.75 10.08 1.23
N SER A 161 5.77 10.62 0.49
CA SER A 161 5.36 12.03 0.52
C SER A 161 6.52 13.01 0.29
N SER A 162 7.51 12.61 -0.50
CA SER A 162 8.76 13.35 -0.71
C SER A 162 8.96 13.72 -2.18
N ASN A 163 9.67 14.82 -2.42
CA ASN A 163 9.99 15.28 -3.75
C ASN A 163 11.34 14.72 -4.22
N TYR A 164 11.36 14.24 -5.44
CA TYR A 164 12.53 13.72 -6.11
C TYR A 164 12.65 14.28 -7.50
N MET A 165 13.88 14.42 -7.99
CA MET A 165 14.17 14.82 -9.35
C MET A 165 15.21 13.87 -9.94
N PHE A 166 15.06 13.55 -11.23
CA PHE A 166 16.13 12.85 -11.94
C PHE A 166 16.52 13.55 -13.24
N ALA A 167 17.75 13.32 -13.63
CA ALA A 167 18.32 13.85 -14.86
C ALA A 167 19.11 12.78 -15.61
N VAL A 168 19.12 12.91 -16.95
CA VAL A 168 19.98 12.14 -17.85
C VAL A 168 20.88 13.12 -18.57
N THR A 169 22.18 12.78 -18.71
CA THR A 169 23.19 13.61 -19.42
C THR A 169 23.60 12.99 -20.74
N ASP A 170 24.27 13.77 -21.58
CA ASP A 170 24.86 13.37 -22.86
C ASP A 170 26.11 12.49 -22.73
N ASP A 171 26.50 12.14 -21.48
CA ASP A 171 27.48 11.09 -21.22
C ASP A 171 26.93 9.69 -21.62
N LEU A 172 25.59 9.53 -21.67
CA LEU A 172 24.96 8.33 -22.23
C LEU A 172 25.19 8.27 -23.73
N LYS A 173 25.64 7.11 -24.22
CA LYS A 173 25.91 6.86 -25.62
C LYS A 173 25.07 5.74 -26.19
N ASP A 174 24.87 5.77 -27.50
CA ASP A 174 24.33 4.64 -28.24
C ASP A 174 25.43 3.62 -28.57
N VAL A 175 25.04 2.47 -29.14
CA VAL A 175 25.96 1.37 -29.48
C VAL A 175 26.99 1.73 -30.53
N ASN A 176 26.89 2.89 -31.21
CA ASN A 176 27.91 3.43 -32.14
C ASN A 176 28.90 4.36 -31.43
N GLY A 177 28.75 4.61 -30.14
CA GLY A 177 29.57 5.50 -29.33
C GLY A 177 29.21 6.99 -29.49
N GLU A 178 28.07 7.31 -30.14
CA GLU A 178 27.57 8.66 -30.29
C GLU A 178 26.72 9.05 -29.07
N SER A 179 26.90 10.29 -28.57
CA SER A 179 26.10 10.80 -27.45
C SER A 179 24.62 10.87 -27.83
N VAL A 180 23.76 10.43 -26.90
CA VAL A 180 22.32 10.61 -27.06
C VAL A 180 21.92 12.06 -26.81
N GLY A 181 20.80 12.48 -27.40
CA GLY A 181 20.37 13.87 -27.34
C GLY A 181 18.96 14.08 -26.74
N MET A 182 18.65 15.35 -26.54
CA MET A 182 17.31 15.75 -26.07
C MET A 182 16.27 15.68 -27.20
N SER A 183 15.01 15.51 -26.82
CA SER A 183 13.90 15.64 -27.76
C SER A 183 13.60 17.10 -28.08
N ASN A 184 12.85 17.34 -29.17
CA ASN A 184 12.41 18.70 -29.52
C ASN A 184 11.55 19.31 -28.39
N SER A 185 10.70 18.51 -27.75
CA SER A 185 9.86 18.97 -26.64
C SER A 185 10.71 19.42 -25.44
N TYR A 186 11.72 18.63 -25.06
CA TYR A 186 12.61 19.01 -23.97
C TYR A 186 13.46 20.24 -24.30
N ALA A 187 13.95 20.36 -25.54
CA ALA A 187 14.68 21.52 -26.01
C ALA A 187 13.89 22.84 -25.84
N LEU A 188 12.56 22.80 -26.08
CA LEU A 188 11.70 23.96 -25.84
C LEU A 188 11.55 24.30 -24.34
N LEU A 189 11.54 23.29 -23.47
CA LEU A 189 11.46 23.49 -22.00
C LEU A 189 12.80 23.99 -21.43
N LYS A 190 13.92 23.55 -22.01
CA LYS A 190 15.25 23.95 -21.58
C LYS A 190 15.66 25.34 -22.09
N ALA A 191 15.17 25.75 -23.26
CA ALA A 191 15.51 27.01 -23.87
C ALA A 191 15.13 28.23 -23.01
N ASN A 192 15.94 29.31 -23.08
CA ASN A 192 15.63 30.58 -22.40
C ASN A 192 14.57 31.43 -23.13
N SER A 193 14.28 31.12 -24.40
CA SER A 193 13.22 31.78 -25.16
C SER A 193 11.84 31.32 -24.75
N THR A 194 10.85 32.22 -24.81
CA THR A 194 9.45 31.86 -24.49
C THR A 194 8.99 30.75 -25.43
N PRO A 195 8.37 29.68 -24.90
CA PRO A 195 7.84 28.59 -25.70
C PRO A 195 6.74 29.06 -26.66
N PRO A 196 6.58 28.43 -27.84
CA PRO A 196 5.59 28.83 -28.83
C PRO A 196 4.13 28.63 -28.34
N ALA A 197 3.91 27.75 -27.39
CA ALA A 197 2.60 27.55 -26.75
C ALA A 197 2.66 28.04 -25.30
N ALA A 198 1.76 28.95 -24.92
CA ALA A 198 1.69 29.50 -23.58
C ALA A 198 1.52 28.41 -22.48
N ALA A 199 0.88 27.31 -22.84
CA ALA A 199 0.71 26.13 -21.97
C ALA A 199 2.02 25.48 -21.53
N LEU A 200 3.12 25.64 -22.29
CA LEU A 200 4.44 25.10 -21.96
C LEU A 200 5.24 25.99 -21.00
N VAL A 201 4.87 27.26 -20.82
CA VAL A 201 5.58 28.21 -19.96
C VAL A 201 5.74 27.72 -18.52
N PRO A 202 4.70 27.15 -17.88
CA PRO A 202 4.88 26.61 -16.54
C PRO A 202 5.82 25.39 -16.50
N ALA A 203 5.70 24.48 -17.48
CA ALA A 203 6.60 23.32 -17.56
C ALA A 203 8.06 23.76 -17.80
N GLN A 204 8.29 24.81 -18.59
CA GLN A 204 9.61 25.42 -18.78
C GLN A 204 10.19 25.92 -17.44
N LYS A 205 9.38 26.61 -16.63
CA LYS A 205 9.81 27.11 -15.32
C LYS A 205 10.21 25.97 -14.39
N ILE A 206 9.42 24.90 -14.36
CA ILE A 206 9.75 23.69 -13.55
C ILE A 206 11.04 23.05 -14.06
N THR A 207 11.22 22.91 -15.38
CA THR A 207 12.44 22.37 -15.97
C THR A 207 13.65 23.21 -15.55
N HIS A 208 13.57 24.55 -15.63
CA HIS A 208 14.66 25.43 -15.21
C HIS A 208 14.95 25.33 -13.71
N ALA A 209 13.94 25.24 -12.86
CA ALA A 209 14.12 25.05 -11.43
C ALA A 209 14.76 23.68 -11.14
N THR A 210 14.27 22.60 -11.77
CA THR A 210 14.84 21.25 -11.63
C THR A 210 16.31 21.20 -12.07
N GLU A 211 16.66 21.83 -13.21
CA GLU A 211 18.06 21.88 -13.67
C GLU A 211 18.94 22.73 -12.73
N ALA A 212 18.39 23.75 -12.09
CA ALA A 212 19.14 24.55 -11.11
C ALA A 212 19.47 23.73 -9.84
N GLU A 213 18.56 22.87 -9.39
CA GLU A 213 18.84 21.94 -8.28
C GLU A 213 19.96 20.95 -8.62
N PHE A 214 19.99 20.44 -9.86
CA PHE A 214 21.11 19.60 -10.32
C PHE A 214 22.43 20.35 -10.38
N GLU A 215 22.41 21.62 -10.79
CA GLU A 215 23.61 22.46 -10.80
C GLU A 215 24.15 22.71 -9.39
N GLN A 216 23.27 22.92 -8.38
CA GLN A 216 23.65 22.99 -6.97
C GLN A 216 24.26 21.67 -6.49
N ALA A 217 23.74 20.54 -6.95
CA ALA A 217 24.29 19.21 -6.67
C ALA A 217 25.58 18.89 -7.45
N GLY A 218 26.13 19.85 -8.25
CA GLY A 218 27.38 19.70 -8.98
C GLY A 218 27.28 19.07 -10.37
N ILE A 219 26.06 18.91 -10.91
CA ILE A 219 25.82 18.36 -12.26
C ILE A 219 25.73 19.50 -13.26
N ASN A 220 26.58 19.47 -14.30
CA ASN A 220 26.59 20.51 -15.31
C ASN A 220 25.29 20.58 -16.10
N ARG A 221 24.56 21.67 -15.97
CA ARG A 221 23.29 21.92 -16.65
C ARG A 221 23.41 21.79 -18.19
N GLY A 222 24.54 22.18 -18.79
CA GLY A 222 24.79 22.07 -20.25
C GLY A 222 24.67 20.63 -20.75
N ASN A 223 25.06 19.65 -19.93
CA ASN A 223 25.09 18.24 -20.30
C ASN A 223 23.70 17.55 -20.12
N ILE A 224 22.76 18.16 -19.40
CA ILE A 224 21.46 17.57 -19.16
C ILE A 224 20.63 17.55 -20.44
N ILE A 225 20.24 16.35 -20.89
CA ILE A 225 19.40 16.13 -22.07
C ILE A 225 17.94 15.84 -21.71
N PHE A 226 17.68 15.51 -20.44
CA PHE A 226 16.34 15.34 -19.88
C PHE A 226 16.38 15.44 -18.35
N SER A 227 15.43 16.15 -17.78
CA SER A 227 15.19 16.15 -16.34
C SER A 227 13.70 16.24 -16.05
N THR A 228 13.29 15.77 -14.89
CA THR A 228 11.91 15.91 -14.40
C THR A 228 11.86 15.84 -12.88
N TRP A 229 10.79 16.33 -12.32
CA TRP A 229 10.42 16.25 -10.90
C TRP A 229 9.24 15.34 -10.72
N PHE A 230 9.15 14.65 -9.57
CA PHE A 230 8.00 13.88 -9.16
C PHE A 230 7.88 13.83 -7.64
N THR A 231 6.67 13.54 -7.15
CA THR A 231 6.38 13.34 -5.73
C THR A 231 5.99 11.90 -5.50
N THR A 232 6.54 11.28 -4.45
CA THR A 232 6.16 9.93 -4.02
C THR A 232 4.83 9.94 -3.30
N LEU A 233 4.11 8.82 -3.39
CA LEU A 233 2.84 8.64 -2.69
C LEU A 233 3.01 8.60 -1.16
N SER A 234 1.91 8.80 -0.44
CA SER A 234 1.86 8.69 1.01
C SER A 234 1.79 7.24 1.47
N SER A 235 2.39 6.93 2.62
CA SER A 235 2.36 5.60 3.22
C SER A 235 1.85 5.65 4.66
N GLY A 236 0.78 4.90 4.93
CA GLY A 236 0.20 4.80 6.26
C GLY A 236 -0.67 5.97 6.72
N ASP A 237 -0.78 7.08 5.98
CA ASP A 237 -1.50 8.29 6.44
C ASP A 237 -3.01 8.05 6.59
N VAL A 238 -3.62 7.30 5.66
CA VAL A 238 -5.03 6.92 5.76
C VAL A 238 -5.28 5.99 6.96
N LEU A 239 -4.38 5.06 7.23
CA LEU A 239 -4.45 4.19 8.41
C LEU A 239 -4.28 4.99 9.71
N PHE A 240 -3.37 5.95 9.69
CA PHE A 240 -3.17 6.85 10.84
C PHE A 240 -4.40 7.73 11.10
N ALA A 241 -5.03 8.26 10.05
CA ALA A 241 -6.28 9.01 10.19
C ALA A 241 -7.43 8.14 10.74
N ALA A 242 -7.50 6.86 10.34
CA ALA A 242 -8.45 5.92 10.92
C ALA A 242 -8.16 5.61 12.40
N LYS A 243 -6.88 5.50 12.80
CA LYS A 243 -6.48 5.40 14.22
C LYS A 243 -6.90 6.63 15.01
N MET A 244 -6.67 7.83 14.46
CA MET A 244 -7.08 9.09 15.09
C MET A 244 -8.60 9.16 15.27
N ALA A 245 -9.39 8.76 14.26
CA ALA A 245 -10.85 8.71 14.38
C ALA A 245 -11.29 7.74 15.52
N THR A 246 -10.55 6.65 15.74
CA THR A 246 -10.77 5.76 16.88
C THR A 246 -10.44 6.44 18.20
N GLU A 247 -9.31 7.16 18.30
CA GLU A 247 -8.95 7.93 19.50
C GLU A 247 -10.04 8.94 19.85
N GLU A 248 -10.44 9.76 18.88
CA GLU A 248 -11.49 10.77 19.08
C GLU A 248 -12.83 10.12 19.48
N ALA A 249 -13.21 9.01 18.84
CA ALA A 249 -14.42 8.29 19.17
C ALA A 249 -14.42 7.74 20.61
N MET A 250 -13.27 7.33 21.11
CA MET A 250 -13.14 6.88 22.50
C MET A 250 -13.13 8.03 23.51
N GLN A 251 -12.62 9.20 23.12
CA GLN A 251 -12.56 10.38 24.01
C GLN A 251 -13.85 11.22 23.99
N LEU A 252 -14.40 11.47 22.81
CA LEU A 252 -15.53 12.39 22.61
C LEU A 252 -16.87 11.66 22.42
N GLY A 253 -16.83 10.35 22.21
CA GLY A 253 -17.97 9.51 21.86
C GLY A 253 -18.16 9.37 20.34
N ALA A 254 -18.42 8.14 19.90
CA ALA A 254 -18.50 7.75 18.50
C ALA A 254 -19.50 8.57 17.66
N LYS A 255 -20.63 8.97 18.27
CA LYS A 255 -21.67 9.80 17.63
C LYS A 255 -21.21 11.23 17.32
N ASN A 256 -20.24 11.74 18.04
CA ASN A 256 -19.71 13.08 17.84
C ASN A 256 -18.63 13.09 16.73
N VAL A 257 -18.03 11.95 16.45
CA VAL A 257 -16.98 11.78 15.46
C VAL A 257 -17.54 11.34 14.11
N TRP A 258 -18.24 10.20 14.08
CA TRP A 258 -18.85 9.72 12.84
C TRP A 258 -20.21 10.36 12.61
N GLN A 259 -20.24 11.44 11.86
CA GLN A 259 -21.44 12.19 11.49
C GLN A 259 -21.34 12.72 10.05
N GLY A 260 -22.46 13.22 9.52
CA GLY A 260 -22.50 13.80 8.19
C GLY A 260 -22.00 12.86 7.08
N SER A 261 -21.00 13.25 6.31
CA SER A 261 -20.41 12.41 5.25
C SER A 261 -19.37 11.39 5.74
N ALA A 262 -19.04 11.39 7.02
CA ALA A 262 -18.11 10.40 7.60
C ALA A 262 -18.80 9.10 8.04
N ILE A 263 -20.11 8.98 7.84
CA ILE A 263 -20.90 7.82 8.25
C ILE A 263 -21.98 7.48 7.22
N ALA A 264 -22.16 6.21 6.94
CA ALA A 264 -23.24 5.71 6.10
C ALA A 264 -24.59 5.81 6.82
N ASN A 265 -25.65 6.15 6.10
CA ASN A 265 -27.00 6.31 6.63
C ASN A 265 -27.60 5.03 7.26
N THR A 266 -26.98 3.89 7.01
CA THR A 266 -27.39 2.58 7.56
C THR A 266 -26.88 2.33 8.96
N VAL A 267 -25.92 3.11 9.45
CA VAL A 267 -25.35 2.98 10.79
C VAL A 267 -26.23 3.73 11.79
N THR A 268 -26.56 3.04 12.86
CA THR A 268 -27.44 3.57 13.92
C THR A 268 -26.68 3.97 15.17
N ASP A 269 -27.23 4.89 15.97
CA ASP A 269 -26.68 5.28 17.26
C ASP A 269 -26.45 4.09 18.20
N LYS A 270 -27.35 3.09 18.18
CA LYS A 270 -27.21 1.88 19.00
C LYS A 270 -26.01 1.02 18.59
N GLN A 271 -25.61 1.07 17.33
CA GLN A 271 -24.41 0.38 16.85
C GLN A 271 -23.17 1.15 17.28
N LEU A 272 -23.18 2.48 17.17
CA LEU A 272 -22.07 3.33 17.63
C LEU A 272 -21.82 3.19 19.14
N ASP A 273 -22.86 3.06 19.96
CA ASP A 273 -22.74 2.85 21.41
C ASP A 273 -22.07 1.53 21.79
N LYS A 274 -22.04 0.55 20.87
CA LYS A 274 -21.39 -0.76 21.09
C LYS A 274 -19.93 -0.82 20.67
N LEU A 275 -19.42 0.21 19.99
CA LEU A 275 -18.04 0.22 19.50
C LEU A 275 -17.03 -0.01 20.63
N PHE A 276 -16.00 -0.78 20.30
CA PHE A 276 -14.89 -1.11 21.22
C PHE A 276 -15.33 -1.82 22.50
N THR A 277 -16.45 -2.58 22.46
CA THR A 277 -17.00 -3.28 23.64
C THR A 277 -17.01 -4.79 23.38
N PHE A 278 -16.39 -5.53 24.28
CA PHE A 278 -16.45 -6.99 24.31
C PHE A 278 -17.78 -7.47 24.95
N SER A 279 -18.39 -8.51 24.35
CA SER A 279 -19.41 -9.28 25.06
C SER A 279 -18.77 -10.18 26.13
N GLU A 280 -19.54 -10.61 27.11
CA GLU A 280 -19.11 -11.67 28.02
C GLU A 280 -18.80 -12.95 27.23
N PRO A 281 -17.59 -13.53 27.38
CA PRO A 281 -17.20 -14.70 26.60
C PRO A 281 -17.71 -16.01 27.22
N THR A 282 -18.11 -16.92 26.35
CA THR A 282 -18.51 -18.28 26.72
C THR A 282 -17.34 -19.24 26.56
N LYS A 283 -17.10 -20.09 27.54
CA LYS A 283 -16.09 -21.16 27.48
C LYS A 283 -16.45 -22.17 26.40
N ILE A 284 -15.49 -22.53 25.56
CA ILE A 284 -15.64 -23.63 24.60
C ILE A 284 -15.27 -24.94 25.29
N GLU A 285 -16.22 -25.84 25.40
CA GLU A 285 -16.01 -27.20 25.89
C GLU A 285 -15.81 -28.16 24.69
N ASP A 286 -14.69 -28.03 24.02
CA ASP A 286 -14.29 -28.97 22.96
C ASP A 286 -13.20 -29.89 23.50
N LYS A 287 -13.56 -31.18 23.71
CA LYS A 287 -12.64 -32.18 24.25
C LYS A 287 -11.42 -32.43 23.41
N ASP A 288 -11.50 -32.13 22.09
CA ASP A 288 -10.42 -32.33 21.12
C ASP A 288 -9.50 -31.10 21.01
N LYS A 289 -9.93 -29.95 21.53
CA LYS A 289 -9.22 -28.67 21.46
C LYS A 289 -8.65 -28.19 22.79
N VAL A 290 -9.02 -28.79 23.92
CA VAL A 290 -8.65 -28.32 25.26
C VAL A 290 -7.75 -29.33 25.93
N THR A 291 -6.46 -29.07 25.98
CA THR A 291 -5.60 -29.74 26.96
C THR A 291 -5.75 -29.04 28.31
N GLY A 292 -5.45 -29.75 29.42
CA GLY A 292 -5.66 -29.23 30.79
C GLY A 292 -4.93 -27.91 31.12
N ASN A 293 -4.07 -27.37 30.23
CA ASN A 293 -3.22 -26.21 30.48
C ASN A 293 -3.80 -24.87 30.01
N ILE A 294 -4.81 -24.88 29.14
CA ILE A 294 -5.46 -23.67 28.62
C ILE A 294 -6.98 -23.76 28.70
N SER A 295 -7.65 -22.62 28.76
CA SER A 295 -9.09 -22.48 28.59
C SER A 295 -9.36 -21.57 27.41
N ILE A 296 -10.26 -22.01 26.52
CA ILE A 296 -10.62 -21.26 25.30
C ILE A 296 -12.02 -20.68 25.48
N TYR A 297 -12.17 -19.41 25.19
CA TYR A 297 -13.42 -18.68 25.28
C TYR A 297 -13.73 -18.01 23.95
N GLN A 298 -15.02 -17.87 23.64
CA GLN A 298 -15.51 -17.09 22.50
C GLN A 298 -16.48 -16.02 22.98
N GLY A 299 -16.39 -14.85 22.37
CA GLY A 299 -17.31 -13.75 22.55
C GLY A 299 -17.34 -12.88 21.28
N THR A 300 -18.01 -11.75 21.38
CA THR A 300 -18.10 -10.79 20.26
C THR A 300 -17.51 -9.45 20.62
N LEU A 301 -16.98 -8.75 19.61
CA LEU A 301 -16.44 -7.41 19.69
C LEU A 301 -17.03 -6.58 18.55
N SER A 302 -17.46 -5.36 18.83
CA SER A 302 -17.96 -4.45 17.80
C SER A 302 -16.89 -3.45 17.39
N LEU A 303 -16.58 -3.41 16.08
CA LEU A 303 -15.54 -2.58 15.49
C LEU A 303 -16.07 -1.73 14.32
N PRO A 304 -15.46 -0.55 14.05
CA PRO A 304 -15.76 0.22 12.87
C PRO A 304 -15.32 -0.53 11.60
N TYR A 305 -16.14 -0.47 10.57
CA TYR A 305 -15.87 -1.13 9.29
C TYR A 305 -16.08 -0.19 8.12
N TYR A 306 -15.05 -0.02 7.32
CA TYR A 306 -14.98 0.97 6.26
C TYR A 306 -15.15 0.39 4.86
N LEU A 307 -15.18 -0.95 4.71
CA LEU A 307 -15.50 -1.65 3.47
C LEU A 307 -17.02 -1.83 3.31
N ASP A 308 -17.48 -1.98 2.09
CA ASP A 308 -18.89 -2.31 1.82
C ASP A 308 -19.13 -3.80 2.05
N ILE A 309 -20.20 -4.15 2.74
CA ILE A 309 -20.58 -5.55 3.06
C ILE A 309 -21.72 -6.06 2.17
N ARG A 310 -22.26 -5.24 1.29
CA ARG A 310 -23.35 -5.65 0.38
C ARG A 310 -22.83 -6.59 -0.69
N ALA A 311 -23.53 -7.70 -0.94
CA ALA A 311 -23.12 -8.76 -1.87
C ALA A 311 -22.73 -8.28 -3.28
N ASN A 312 -23.34 -7.20 -3.77
CA ASN A 312 -23.05 -6.62 -5.08
C ASN A 312 -22.03 -5.47 -5.04
N LYS A 313 -21.42 -5.16 -3.89
CA LYS A 313 -20.52 -4.01 -3.68
C LYS A 313 -19.18 -4.36 -3.07
N PHE A 314 -19.10 -5.40 -2.23
CA PHE A 314 -17.90 -5.71 -1.47
C PHE A 314 -16.64 -5.95 -2.33
N MET A 315 -16.82 -6.41 -3.59
CA MET A 315 -15.71 -6.65 -4.53
C MET A 315 -15.29 -5.42 -5.33
N ASN A 316 -16.09 -4.34 -5.34
CA ASN A 316 -15.87 -3.22 -6.25
C ASN A 316 -16.00 -1.83 -5.63
N THR A 317 -16.16 -1.75 -4.31
CA THR A 317 -16.26 -0.48 -3.60
C THR A 317 -15.11 -0.35 -2.60
N PRO A 318 -14.06 0.43 -2.93
CA PRO A 318 -12.96 0.70 -2.01
C PRO A 318 -13.41 1.61 -0.86
N TRP A 319 -12.53 1.84 0.10
CA TRP A 319 -12.72 2.88 1.11
C TRP A 319 -12.97 4.22 0.42
N GLN A 320 -13.92 4.95 0.95
CA GLN A 320 -14.24 6.30 0.52
C GLN A 320 -13.93 7.29 1.64
N SER A 321 -13.59 8.52 1.26
CA SER A 321 -13.33 9.56 2.25
C SER A 321 -14.61 10.08 2.90
N GLY A 322 -14.58 10.23 4.22
CA GLY A 322 -15.60 10.89 5.03
C GLY A 322 -15.44 12.41 5.12
N MET A 323 -14.51 13.00 4.37
CA MET A 323 -14.20 14.43 4.40
C MET A 323 -13.95 14.97 2.98
N PRO A 324 -14.03 16.29 2.74
CA PRO A 324 -13.67 16.90 1.46
C PRO A 324 -12.16 16.86 1.22
N SER A 325 -11.76 16.75 -0.06
CA SER A 325 -10.36 16.72 -0.47
C SER A 325 -9.68 18.09 -0.31
N LEU A 326 -8.60 18.13 0.48
CA LEU A 326 -7.76 19.32 0.65
C LEU A 326 -7.10 19.75 -0.67
N ALA A 327 -6.75 18.80 -1.54
CA ALA A 327 -6.19 19.12 -2.85
C ALA A 327 -7.21 19.84 -3.73
N LYS A 328 -8.45 19.34 -3.81
CA LYS A 328 -9.53 19.99 -4.57
C LYS A 328 -9.89 21.35 -3.98
N ILE A 329 -9.92 21.49 -2.66
CA ILE A 329 -10.11 22.79 -1.99
C ILE A 329 -9.01 23.77 -2.43
N LYS A 330 -7.73 23.36 -2.31
CA LYS A 330 -6.58 24.18 -2.73
C LYS A 330 -6.66 24.56 -4.21
N TYR A 331 -7.03 23.60 -5.06
CA TYR A 331 -7.19 23.86 -6.49
C TYR A 331 -8.22 24.95 -6.78
N VAL A 332 -9.43 24.85 -6.20
CA VAL A 332 -10.48 25.87 -6.37
C VAL A 332 -10.02 27.23 -5.87
N LEU A 333 -9.47 27.32 -4.67
CA LEU A 333 -8.99 28.58 -4.08
C LEU A 333 -7.89 29.26 -4.91
N THR A 334 -7.12 28.48 -5.66
CA THR A 334 -6.01 29.02 -6.48
C THR A 334 -6.44 29.33 -7.91
N ASN A 335 -7.24 28.49 -8.55
CA ASN A 335 -7.39 28.44 -10.01
C ASN A 335 -8.80 28.76 -10.52
N ASP A 336 -9.84 28.59 -9.69
CA ASP A 336 -11.22 28.74 -10.12
C ASP A 336 -11.70 30.21 -10.16
N ASN A 337 -12.94 30.42 -10.60
CA ASN A 337 -13.58 31.70 -10.65
C ASN A 337 -13.91 32.23 -9.24
N ASP A 338 -14.15 33.54 -9.12
CA ASP A 338 -14.38 34.20 -7.81
C ASP A 338 -15.64 33.71 -7.10
N ALA A 339 -16.67 33.24 -7.84
CA ALA A 339 -17.89 32.71 -7.23
C ALA A 339 -17.64 31.38 -6.51
N ASP A 340 -16.89 30.43 -7.14
CA ASP A 340 -16.53 29.15 -6.52
C ASP A 340 -15.55 29.36 -5.37
N LYS A 341 -14.55 30.25 -5.52
CA LYS A 341 -13.64 30.64 -4.42
C LYS A 341 -14.41 31.17 -3.20
N SER A 342 -15.33 32.09 -3.42
CA SER A 342 -16.13 32.67 -2.34
C SER A 342 -17.02 31.63 -1.67
N ALA A 343 -17.65 30.76 -2.45
CA ALA A 343 -18.49 29.69 -1.92
C ALA A 343 -17.68 28.70 -1.04
N VAL A 344 -16.48 28.31 -1.47
CA VAL A 344 -15.60 27.41 -0.72
C VAL A 344 -15.06 28.09 0.53
N LEU A 345 -14.58 29.33 0.45
CA LEU A 345 -14.06 30.08 1.60
C LEU A 345 -15.14 30.31 2.67
N GLY A 346 -16.36 30.62 2.27
CA GLY A 346 -17.48 30.78 3.20
C GLY A 346 -17.74 29.51 4.00
N GLN A 347 -17.80 28.35 3.32
CA GLN A 347 -18.02 27.04 3.97
C GLN A 347 -16.84 26.64 4.87
N LEU A 348 -15.59 26.90 4.47
CA LEU A 348 -14.42 26.65 5.32
C LEU A 348 -14.48 27.49 6.61
N SER A 349 -14.84 28.76 6.48
CA SER A 349 -15.03 29.64 7.65
C SER A 349 -16.14 29.13 8.57
N ASP A 350 -17.27 28.66 8.02
CA ASP A 350 -18.36 28.05 8.80
C ASP A 350 -17.93 26.78 9.54
N PHE A 351 -16.93 26.05 9.00
CA PHE A 351 -16.33 24.87 9.63
C PHE A 351 -15.19 25.21 10.59
N GLY A 352 -14.84 26.50 10.72
CA GLY A 352 -13.75 26.98 11.57
C GLY A 352 -12.36 26.71 11.00
N VAL A 353 -12.24 26.53 9.68
CA VAL A 353 -10.95 26.40 8.97
C VAL A 353 -10.55 27.76 8.42
N THR A 354 -9.40 28.27 8.82
CA THR A 354 -8.90 29.59 8.41
C THR A 354 -7.99 29.50 7.18
N PRO A 355 -7.73 30.62 6.47
CA PRO A 355 -6.73 30.66 5.41
C PRO A 355 -5.32 30.26 5.90
N GLU A 356 -4.97 30.62 7.14
CA GLU A 356 -3.71 30.26 7.80
C GLU A 356 -3.64 28.73 8.00
N ASP A 357 -4.71 28.10 8.49
CA ASP A 357 -4.80 26.63 8.59
C ASP A 357 -4.53 25.97 7.24
N MET A 358 -5.12 26.50 6.16
CA MET A 358 -4.94 25.98 4.80
C MET A 358 -3.53 26.20 4.25
N ALA A 359 -2.82 27.22 4.69
CA ALA A 359 -1.43 27.46 4.29
C ALA A 359 -0.46 26.49 4.99
N GLU A 360 -0.73 26.14 6.25
CA GLU A 360 0.13 25.32 7.09
C GLU A 360 -0.17 23.82 7.03
N VAL A 361 -1.36 23.41 6.58
CA VAL A 361 -1.84 22.03 6.64
C VAL A 361 -0.89 20.98 6.01
N ALA A 362 -0.07 21.39 5.06
CA ALA A 362 0.90 20.51 4.39
C ALA A 362 2.25 20.37 5.14
N THR A 363 2.56 21.31 6.03
CA THR A 363 3.90 21.42 6.67
C THR A 363 3.86 21.30 8.19
N ASN A 364 2.68 21.54 8.80
CA ASN A 364 2.51 21.49 10.26
C ASN A 364 1.62 20.29 10.64
N PRO A 365 2.17 19.23 11.26
CA PRO A 365 1.40 18.05 11.66
C PRO A 365 0.23 18.36 12.61
N GLN A 366 0.38 19.34 13.51
CA GLN A 366 -0.70 19.73 14.42
C GLN A 366 -1.85 20.40 13.66
N THR A 367 -1.55 21.37 12.79
CA THR A 367 -2.55 22.01 11.92
C THR A 367 -3.23 20.97 11.02
N GLN A 368 -2.48 19.98 10.53
CA GLN A 368 -3.05 18.88 9.73
C GLN A 368 -4.13 18.12 10.52
N VAL A 369 -3.83 17.70 11.74
CA VAL A 369 -4.78 17.00 12.62
C VAL A 369 -6.02 17.84 12.88
N GLU A 370 -5.84 19.11 13.22
CA GLU A 370 -6.94 20.05 13.50
C GLU A 370 -7.84 20.25 12.28
N VAL A 371 -7.26 20.44 11.10
CA VAL A 371 -8.03 20.61 9.84
C VAL A 371 -8.78 19.33 9.47
N LEU A 372 -8.13 18.16 9.59
CA LEU A 372 -8.80 16.87 9.33
C LEU A 372 -10.02 16.69 10.26
N THR A 373 -9.86 17.01 11.54
CA THR A 373 -10.95 16.93 12.54
C THR A 373 -12.09 17.91 12.20
N LYS A 374 -11.79 19.17 11.87
CA LYS A 374 -12.78 20.18 11.50
C LYS A 374 -13.57 19.80 10.22
N LEU A 375 -12.91 19.13 9.26
CA LEU A 375 -13.50 18.75 7.97
C LEU A 375 -14.16 17.37 7.97
N MET A 376 -13.94 16.54 8.99
CA MET A 376 -14.57 15.23 9.11
C MET A 376 -16.11 15.38 9.09
N GLY A 377 -16.77 14.62 8.24
CA GLY A 377 -18.21 14.64 8.07
C GLY A 377 -18.76 15.80 7.25
N LYS A 378 -17.92 16.73 6.81
CA LYS A 378 -18.33 17.87 6.01
C LYS A 378 -18.43 17.55 4.52
N LYS A 379 -19.29 18.34 3.83
CA LYS A 379 -19.37 18.42 2.37
C LYS A 379 -19.13 19.84 1.96
N ILE A 380 -18.38 20.06 0.89
CA ILE A 380 -18.20 21.38 0.28
C ILE A 380 -18.89 21.38 -1.08
N THR A 381 -19.58 22.45 -1.38
CA THR A 381 -20.26 22.67 -2.66
C THR A 381 -19.72 23.91 -3.35
N LEU A 382 -19.66 23.86 -4.68
CA LEU A 382 -19.33 24.99 -5.53
C LEU A 382 -20.54 25.96 -5.63
N ALA A 383 -20.34 27.13 -6.18
CA ALA A 383 -21.38 28.14 -6.36
C ALA A 383 -22.61 27.64 -7.14
N ASN A 384 -22.41 26.66 -8.04
CA ASN A 384 -23.48 26.03 -8.81
C ASN A 384 -24.24 24.91 -8.03
N GLY A 385 -23.92 24.69 -6.76
CA GLY A 385 -24.54 23.69 -5.88
C GLY A 385 -24.01 22.25 -6.06
N LYS A 386 -23.08 22.00 -6.98
CA LYS A 386 -22.46 20.68 -7.11
C LYS A 386 -21.45 20.43 -6.00
N GLN A 387 -21.37 19.19 -5.54
CA GLN A 387 -20.35 18.78 -4.58
C GLN A 387 -18.95 18.91 -5.22
N LEU A 388 -17.98 19.41 -4.44
CA LEU A 388 -16.59 19.61 -4.87
C LEU A 388 -15.91 18.30 -5.27
N ASP A 389 -16.13 17.22 -4.51
CA ASP A 389 -15.47 15.94 -4.65
C ASP A 389 -16.47 14.77 -4.49
N PRO A 390 -17.36 14.53 -5.46
CA PRO A 390 -18.37 13.49 -5.36
C PRO A 390 -17.80 12.06 -5.34
N GLU A 391 -16.61 11.85 -5.90
CA GLU A 391 -15.91 10.56 -5.98
C GLU A 391 -15.39 10.09 -4.61
N ARG A 392 -15.08 11.03 -3.71
CA ARG A 392 -14.57 10.72 -2.37
C ARG A 392 -13.36 9.78 -2.39
N ILE A 393 -12.41 10.01 -3.31
CA ILE A 393 -11.16 9.25 -3.37
C ILE A 393 -10.40 9.46 -2.05
N ILE A 394 -9.95 8.35 -1.44
CA ILE A 394 -9.25 8.39 -0.15
C ILE A 394 -7.74 8.41 -0.36
N THR A 395 -7.11 9.53 0.00
CA THR A 395 -5.67 9.81 -0.12
C THR A 395 -5.21 10.62 1.10
N ARG A 396 -3.93 11.01 1.16
CA ARG A 396 -3.46 11.95 2.21
C ARG A 396 -4.22 13.28 2.26
N TYR A 397 -4.82 13.68 1.14
CA TYR A 397 -5.60 14.92 1.05
C TYR A 397 -7.04 14.78 1.56
N SER A 398 -7.47 13.56 1.84
CA SER A 398 -8.83 13.22 2.26
C SER A 398 -8.80 11.92 3.07
N ALA A 399 -7.94 11.90 4.11
CA ALA A 399 -7.45 10.67 4.73
C ALA A 399 -8.45 9.97 5.67
N VAL A 400 -9.48 10.67 6.15
CA VAL A 400 -10.45 10.11 7.10
C VAL A 400 -11.45 9.21 6.37
N PRO A 401 -11.55 7.89 6.68
CA PRO A 401 -12.48 7.00 6.01
C PRO A 401 -13.94 7.19 6.47
N GLU A 402 -14.88 6.99 5.55
CA GLU A 402 -16.31 6.92 5.85
C GLU A 402 -16.64 5.59 6.54
N LEU A 403 -17.25 5.65 7.72
CA LEU A 403 -17.75 4.48 8.43
C LEU A 403 -18.95 3.87 7.68
N LYS A 404 -18.74 2.71 7.03
CA LYS A 404 -19.79 2.02 6.24
C LYS A 404 -20.71 1.19 7.12
N SER A 405 -20.17 0.57 8.18
CA SER A 405 -20.93 -0.23 9.12
C SER A 405 -20.19 -0.41 10.45
N VAL A 406 -20.90 -0.85 11.46
CA VAL A 406 -20.31 -1.41 12.69
C VAL A 406 -20.44 -2.93 12.59
N GLN A 407 -19.32 -3.62 12.52
CA GLN A 407 -19.32 -5.08 12.52
C GLN A 407 -19.16 -5.63 13.94
N THR A 408 -20.02 -6.55 14.30
CA THR A 408 -19.87 -7.36 15.50
C THR A 408 -19.24 -8.68 15.08
N ILE A 409 -17.97 -8.87 15.43
CA ILE A 409 -17.14 -10.01 15.02
C ILE A 409 -16.85 -10.92 16.19
N ASN A 410 -16.58 -12.19 15.90
CA ASN A 410 -16.20 -13.16 16.92
C ASN A 410 -14.72 -13.01 17.29
N TYR A 411 -14.43 -12.96 18.59
CA TYR A 411 -13.07 -13.12 19.10
C TYR A 411 -12.89 -14.45 19.79
N THR A 412 -11.68 -14.98 19.74
CA THR A 412 -11.22 -16.09 20.58
C THR A 412 -10.31 -15.51 21.65
N LEU A 413 -10.57 -15.87 22.92
CA LEU A 413 -9.69 -15.58 24.06
C LEU A 413 -9.16 -16.89 24.62
N VAL A 414 -7.84 -17.02 24.65
CA VAL A 414 -7.18 -18.16 25.31
C VAL A 414 -6.57 -17.67 26.60
N LEU A 415 -6.92 -18.35 27.69
CA LEU A 415 -6.40 -18.07 29.04
C LEU A 415 -5.64 -19.27 29.59
N PRO A 416 -4.65 -19.05 30.46
CA PRO A 416 -3.98 -20.13 31.18
C PRO A 416 -4.94 -20.80 32.16
N ASN A 417 -4.94 -22.12 32.19
CA ASN A 417 -5.69 -22.94 33.16
C ASN A 417 -4.78 -23.49 34.29
N ASN A 418 -3.59 -22.98 34.44
CA ASN A 418 -2.67 -23.34 35.51
C ASN A 418 -3.09 -22.63 36.82
N PRO A 419 -3.19 -23.33 37.98
CA PRO A 419 -3.53 -22.72 39.27
C PRO A 419 -2.65 -21.53 39.67
N LYS A 420 -1.37 -21.58 39.36
CA LYS A 420 -0.44 -20.46 39.56
C LYS A 420 -0.90 -19.21 38.78
N CYS A 421 -1.30 -19.37 37.54
CA CYS A 421 -1.74 -18.27 36.68
C CYS A 421 -3.14 -17.76 37.04
N GLN A 422 -4.03 -18.65 37.56
CA GLN A 422 -5.33 -18.25 38.07
C GLN A 422 -5.25 -17.30 39.26
N SER A 423 -4.26 -17.49 40.12
CA SER A 423 -4.06 -16.63 41.30
C SER A 423 -3.42 -15.27 40.94
N LEU A 424 -2.55 -15.22 39.92
CA LEU A 424 -1.82 -14.02 39.51
C LEU A 424 -2.55 -13.21 38.41
N GLY A 425 -3.52 -13.85 37.73
CA GLY A 425 -4.07 -13.34 36.48
C GLY A 425 -3.14 -13.56 35.28
N ALA A 426 -3.63 -13.29 34.08
CA ALA A 426 -2.82 -13.38 32.88
C ALA A 426 -1.80 -12.23 32.82
N ASN A 427 -0.51 -12.56 32.83
CA ASN A 427 0.56 -11.58 32.98
C ASN A 427 0.75 -10.70 31.76
N ASN A 428 0.62 -11.23 30.55
CA ASN A 428 0.82 -10.51 29.28
C ASN A 428 -0.30 -10.86 28.31
N VAL A 429 -0.60 -9.96 27.41
CA VAL A 429 -1.58 -10.19 26.35
C VAL A 429 -0.86 -10.21 25.01
N THR A 430 -1.22 -11.17 24.17
CA THR A 430 -0.78 -11.22 22.77
C THR A 430 -2.00 -11.19 21.85
N ILE A 431 -1.98 -10.35 20.83
CA ILE A 431 -2.91 -10.43 19.71
C ILE A 431 -2.29 -11.33 18.64
N PHE A 432 -3.01 -12.36 18.23
CA PHE A 432 -2.61 -13.27 17.16
C PHE A 432 -3.42 -13.03 15.90
N GLN A 433 -2.74 -12.98 14.73
CA GLN A 433 -3.39 -12.84 13.43
C GLN A 433 -2.98 -13.97 12.48
N HIS A 434 -3.98 -14.62 11.88
CA HIS A 434 -3.84 -15.74 10.95
C HIS A 434 -3.42 -15.29 9.52
N GLY A 435 -2.99 -16.25 8.68
CA GLY A 435 -2.68 -16.07 7.26
C GLY A 435 -3.90 -16.06 6.34
N VAL A 436 -3.66 -15.79 5.04
CA VAL A 436 -4.68 -15.96 3.98
C VAL A 436 -5.13 -17.42 3.92
N THR A 437 -6.36 -17.68 3.50
CA THR A 437 -6.99 -19.02 3.44
C THR A 437 -7.15 -19.73 4.81
N ALA A 438 -6.81 -19.04 5.89
CA ALA A 438 -6.98 -19.53 7.25
C ALA A 438 -8.04 -18.72 8.01
N ASP A 439 -8.25 -19.04 9.27
CA ASP A 439 -9.05 -18.27 10.22
C ASP A 439 -8.44 -18.37 11.63
N LYS A 440 -9.03 -17.69 12.61
CA LYS A 440 -8.51 -17.65 14.00
C LYS A 440 -8.40 -19.01 14.68
N SER A 441 -9.08 -20.06 14.16
CA SER A 441 -9.05 -21.39 14.77
C SER A 441 -7.70 -22.09 14.64
N VAL A 442 -6.85 -21.67 13.67
CA VAL A 442 -5.49 -22.23 13.51
C VAL A 442 -4.61 -22.00 14.74
N LEU A 443 -4.92 -20.98 15.55
CA LEU A 443 -4.22 -20.71 16.81
C LEU A 443 -4.33 -21.89 17.80
N THR A 444 -5.47 -22.55 17.83
CA THR A 444 -5.79 -23.62 18.80
C THR A 444 -5.80 -25.01 18.17
N ALA A 445 -5.49 -25.12 16.89
CA ALA A 445 -5.42 -26.39 16.18
C ALA A 445 -4.17 -27.19 16.57
N HIS A 446 -4.33 -28.50 16.81
CA HIS A 446 -3.23 -29.43 17.01
C HIS A 446 -2.75 -29.96 15.65
N SER A 447 -1.46 -30.21 15.52
CA SER A 447 -0.88 -30.84 14.32
C SER A 447 0.06 -31.95 14.72
N GLU A 448 -0.13 -33.16 14.16
CA GLU A 448 0.72 -34.32 14.35
C GLU A 448 0.99 -34.70 15.82
N GLY A 449 0.04 -34.43 16.73
CA GLY A 449 0.15 -34.69 18.16
C GLY A 449 1.04 -33.72 18.93
N LEU A 450 1.45 -32.60 18.33
CA LEU A 450 2.10 -31.50 19.04
C LEU A 450 1.05 -30.59 19.69
N PRO A 451 1.43 -29.89 20.77
CA PRO A 451 0.63 -28.80 21.31
C PRO A 451 0.30 -27.75 20.24
N SER A 452 -0.86 -27.12 20.36
CA SER A 452 -1.21 -25.97 19.52
C SER A 452 -0.28 -24.78 19.78
N LEU A 453 -0.24 -23.83 18.85
CA LEU A 453 0.49 -22.58 19.06
C LEU A 453 0.01 -21.87 20.33
N ALA A 454 -1.32 -21.86 20.60
CA ALA A 454 -1.88 -21.27 21.81
C ALA A 454 -1.29 -21.89 23.08
N GLU A 455 -1.22 -23.23 23.15
CA GLU A 455 -0.67 -23.92 24.33
C GLU A 455 0.79 -23.58 24.54
N THR A 456 1.58 -23.51 23.47
CA THR A 456 3.00 -23.14 23.54
C THR A 456 3.19 -21.68 23.98
N LEU A 457 2.39 -20.75 23.44
CA LEU A 457 2.50 -19.32 23.78
C LEU A 457 1.99 -19.00 25.18
N VAL A 458 0.92 -19.65 25.64
CA VAL A 458 0.42 -19.50 27.01
C VAL A 458 1.44 -20.02 28.02
N GLY A 459 1.91 -21.25 27.83
CA GLY A 459 2.95 -21.89 28.63
C GLY A 459 2.83 -21.63 30.13
N ASP A 460 3.98 -21.62 30.81
CA ASP A 460 4.06 -21.31 32.25
C ASP A 460 4.14 -19.81 32.56
N GLN A 461 4.11 -18.96 31.54
CA GLN A 461 4.25 -17.50 31.66
C GLN A 461 2.93 -16.78 31.86
N CYS A 462 1.82 -17.51 31.97
CA CYS A 462 0.48 -16.96 32.20
C CYS A 462 0.02 -15.94 31.14
N ARG A 463 0.36 -16.16 29.89
CA ARG A 463 -0.03 -15.29 28.77
C ARG A 463 -1.51 -15.49 28.41
N ALA A 464 -2.22 -14.40 28.10
CA ALA A 464 -3.52 -14.43 27.43
C ALA A 464 -3.35 -14.15 25.93
N ILE A 465 -4.19 -14.74 25.09
CA ILE A 465 -4.13 -14.53 23.65
C ILE A 465 -5.52 -14.14 23.13
N PHE A 466 -5.60 -13.04 22.39
CA PHE A 466 -6.76 -12.67 21.59
C PHE A 466 -6.50 -12.97 20.12
N ALA A 467 -7.51 -13.52 19.43
CA ALA A 467 -7.51 -13.68 17.98
C ALA A 467 -8.86 -13.30 17.38
N ILE A 468 -8.83 -12.62 16.22
CA ILE A 468 -10.01 -12.30 15.41
C ILE A 468 -9.77 -12.77 13.97
N ASN A 469 -10.86 -12.97 13.23
CA ASN A 469 -10.76 -13.20 11.79
C ASN A 469 -10.45 -11.90 11.04
N GLN A 470 -9.63 -11.99 10.01
CA GLN A 470 -9.44 -10.89 9.07
C GLN A 470 -10.74 -10.65 8.27
N PRO A 471 -10.91 -9.46 7.64
CA PRO A 471 -12.03 -9.19 6.75
C PRO A 471 -12.21 -10.32 5.74
N LEU A 472 -13.43 -10.68 5.46
CA LEU A 472 -13.83 -11.73 4.53
C LEU A 472 -13.40 -13.16 4.90
N HIS A 473 -12.73 -13.40 6.03
CA HIS A 473 -12.27 -14.75 6.45
C HIS A 473 -13.18 -15.39 7.52
N GLY A 474 -13.08 -16.72 7.60
CA GLY A 474 -13.72 -17.50 8.64
C GLY A 474 -15.26 -17.56 8.56
N GLU A 475 -15.86 -18.00 9.65
CA GLU A 475 -17.30 -18.25 9.74
C GLU A 475 -18.16 -16.99 9.97
N ASP A 476 -17.55 -15.88 10.38
CA ASP A 476 -18.25 -14.67 10.85
C ASP A 476 -18.00 -13.42 10.00
N ARG A 477 -17.04 -13.45 9.08
CA ARG A 477 -16.66 -12.25 8.30
C ARG A 477 -16.83 -12.38 6.79
N GLY A 478 -17.33 -13.49 6.29
CA GLY A 478 -17.66 -13.67 4.88
C GLY A 478 -18.95 -12.95 4.48
N ILE A 479 -19.36 -13.16 3.26
CA ILE A 479 -20.50 -12.50 2.62
C ILE A 479 -21.59 -13.51 2.28
N HIS A 480 -22.82 -13.19 2.62
CA HIS A 480 -23.99 -13.92 2.13
C HIS A 480 -24.37 -13.40 0.74
N THR A 481 -24.38 -14.30 -0.24
CA THR A 481 -24.80 -14.01 -1.61
C THR A 481 -26.05 -14.80 -1.95
N THR A 482 -26.94 -14.21 -2.75
CA THR A 482 -28.09 -14.94 -3.31
C THR A 482 -27.72 -15.41 -4.72
N GLU A 483 -27.66 -16.71 -4.92
CA GLU A 483 -27.38 -17.34 -6.21
C GLU A 483 -28.56 -17.15 -7.15
N GLU A 484 -28.37 -17.36 -8.45
CA GLU A 484 -29.41 -17.21 -9.49
C GLU A 484 -30.66 -18.07 -9.23
N ASN A 485 -30.50 -19.23 -8.61
CA ASN A 485 -31.58 -20.14 -8.21
C ASN A 485 -32.30 -19.74 -6.92
N GLY A 486 -31.94 -18.57 -6.33
CA GLY A 486 -32.50 -18.08 -5.05
C GLY A 486 -31.88 -18.69 -3.79
N THR A 487 -30.89 -19.57 -3.91
CA THR A 487 -30.17 -20.13 -2.74
C THR A 487 -29.27 -19.09 -2.12
N ILE A 488 -29.28 -18.96 -0.80
CA ILE A 488 -28.32 -18.12 -0.08
C ILE A 488 -27.07 -18.96 0.18
N SER A 489 -25.93 -18.55 -0.35
CA SER A 489 -24.63 -19.14 -0.10
C SER A 489 -23.77 -18.20 0.76
N TYR A 490 -22.91 -18.79 1.59
CA TYR A 490 -21.92 -18.07 2.35
C TYR A 490 -20.55 -18.23 1.69
N LYS A 491 -19.93 -17.10 1.32
CA LYS A 491 -18.61 -17.07 0.66
C LYS A 491 -17.61 -16.36 1.56
N ASN A 492 -16.40 -16.86 1.62
CA ASN A 492 -15.34 -16.28 2.41
C ASN A 492 -13.95 -16.52 1.80
N ALA A 493 -12.98 -15.70 2.18
CA ALA A 493 -11.61 -15.75 1.68
C ALA A 493 -10.79 -16.93 2.24
N SER A 494 -11.28 -17.64 3.27
CA SER A 494 -10.64 -18.88 3.72
C SER A 494 -10.81 -20.02 2.69
N THR A 495 -11.86 -19.94 1.86
CA THR A 495 -12.12 -20.91 0.78
C THR A 495 -11.81 -20.34 -0.60
N ASP A 496 -11.92 -19.03 -0.79
CA ASP A 496 -11.62 -18.33 -2.05
C ASP A 496 -10.78 -17.08 -1.79
N PRO A 497 -9.44 -17.19 -1.85
CA PRO A 497 -8.54 -16.07 -1.56
C PRO A 497 -8.70 -14.88 -2.53
N THR A 498 -9.33 -15.08 -3.70
CA THR A 498 -9.54 -13.99 -4.67
C THR A 498 -10.51 -12.94 -4.16
N MET A 499 -11.38 -13.28 -3.20
CA MET A 499 -12.25 -12.32 -2.53
C MET A 499 -11.46 -11.27 -1.76
N TYR A 500 -10.36 -11.65 -1.14
CA TYR A 500 -9.50 -10.76 -0.37
C TYR A 500 -8.42 -10.12 -1.22
N LEU A 501 -7.73 -10.91 -2.05
CA LEU A 501 -6.63 -10.45 -2.92
C LEU A 501 -7.12 -9.65 -4.13
N ASN A 502 -8.35 -9.77 -4.52
CA ASN A 502 -9.14 -8.99 -5.48
C ASN A 502 -8.37 -8.31 -6.64
N LEU A 503 -7.86 -9.13 -7.56
CA LEU A 503 -7.05 -8.65 -8.68
C LEU A 503 -7.81 -7.78 -9.69
N GLU A 504 -9.13 -7.91 -9.73
CA GLU A 504 -9.99 -7.11 -10.62
C GLU A 504 -10.16 -5.68 -10.11
N ASN A 505 -10.06 -5.48 -8.78
CA ASN A 505 -10.24 -4.18 -8.13
C ASN A 505 -9.13 -3.95 -7.09
N LEU A 506 -7.97 -3.55 -7.57
CA LEU A 506 -6.75 -3.39 -6.75
C LEU A 506 -6.92 -2.42 -5.59
N THR A 507 -7.76 -1.39 -5.73
CA THR A 507 -8.07 -0.47 -4.62
C THR A 507 -8.85 -1.16 -3.50
N VAL A 508 -9.71 -2.14 -3.84
CA VAL A 508 -10.39 -2.96 -2.82
C VAL A 508 -9.42 -3.93 -2.16
N ALA A 509 -8.51 -4.55 -2.93
CA ALA A 509 -7.45 -5.41 -2.38
C ALA A 509 -6.58 -4.65 -1.38
N ARG A 510 -6.15 -3.42 -1.73
CA ARG A 510 -5.44 -2.50 -0.82
C ARG A 510 -6.26 -2.25 0.45
N ASP A 511 -7.55 -1.97 0.30
CA ASP A 511 -8.39 -1.57 1.42
C ASP A 511 -8.82 -2.76 2.30
N ASN A 512 -8.79 -3.99 1.80
CA ASN A 512 -8.85 -5.20 2.61
C ASN A 512 -7.66 -5.28 3.60
N LEU A 513 -6.44 -4.95 3.15
CA LEU A 513 -5.27 -4.85 4.02
C LEU A 513 -5.37 -3.68 5.00
N ARG A 514 -5.91 -2.53 4.57
CA ARG A 514 -6.20 -1.41 5.47
C ARG A 514 -7.15 -1.85 6.58
N GLN A 515 -8.24 -2.53 6.22
CA GLN A 515 -9.21 -3.00 7.20
C GLN A 515 -8.61 -4.05 8.14
N SER A 516 -7.81 -5.01 7.64
CA SER A 516 -7.10 -5.97 8.49
C SER A 516 -6.19 -5.27 9.50
N THR A 517 -5.47 -4.26 9.08
CA THR A 517 -4.56 -3.50 9.93
C THR A 517 -5.34 -2.72 11.00
N ILE A 518 -6.37 -1.96 10.59
CA ILE A 518 -7.12 -1.12 11.53
C ILE A 518 -7.99 -1.95 12.49
N ASP A 519 -8.46 -3.13 12.09
CA ASP A 519 -9.19 -4.04 12.98
C ASP A 519 -8.30 -4.50 14.16
N VAL A 520 -7.03 -4.78 13.91
CA VAL A 520 -6.07 -5.14 14.96
C VAL A 520 -5.74 -3.93 15.85
N VAL A 521 -5.57 -2.74 15.26
CA VAL A 521 -5.38 -1.49 16.03
C VAL A 521 -6.59 -1.21 16.91
N ASN A 522 -7.80 -1.41 16.39
CA ASN A 522 -9.05 -1.24 17.14
C ASN A 522 -9.28 -2.33 18.19
N LEU A 523 -8.87 -3.58 17.93
CA LEU A 523 -8.83 -4.64 18.96
C LEU A 523 -7.88 -4.26 20.09
N ARG A 524 -6.70 -3.73 19.78
CA ARG A 524 -5.74 -3.24 20.77
C ARG A 524 -6.34 -2.08 21.59
N ALA A 525 -7.03 -1.14 20.97
CA ALA A 525 -7.73 -0.06 21.64
C ALA A 525 -8.83 -0.58 22.57
N SER A 526 -9.60 -1.57 22.11
CA SER A 526 -10.65 -2.24 22.92
C SER A 526 -10.07 -2.97 24.13
N ILE A 527 -8.90 -3.60 24.01
CA ILE A 527 -8.17 -4.21 25.14
C ILE A 527 -7.72 -3.10 26.12
N GLY A 528 -7.28 -1.94 25.62
CA GLY A 528 -6.95 -0.78 26.46
C GLY A 528 -8.13 -0.27 27.28
N LYS A 529 -9.32 -0.22 26.65
CA LYS A 529 -10.58 0.12 27.35
C LYS A 529 -10.92 -0.92 28.42
N LEU A 530 -10.82 -2.19 28.08
CA LEU A 530 -11.01 -3.27 29.05
C LEU A 530 -10.05 -3.18 30.24
N PHE A 531 -8.79 -2.83 29.99
CA PHE A 531 -7.80 -2.59 31.06
C PHE A 531 -8.19 -1.42 31.97
N ALA A 532 -8.74 -0.34 31.40
CA ALA A 532 -9.24 0.79 32.18
C ALA A 532 -10.41 0.36 33.08
N ASP A 533 -11.35 -0.42 32.54
CA ASP A 533 -12.52 -0.94 33.28
C ASP A 533 -12.08 -1.89 34.42
N ILE A 534 -11.09 -2.76 34.20
CA ILE A 534 -10.52 -3.65 35.22
C ILE A 534 -9.87 -2.82 36.34
N LYS A 535 -9.07 -1.79 36.00
CA LYS A 535 -8.45 -0.90 37.00
C LYS A 535 -9.50 -0.19 37.84
N GLN A 536 -10.57 0.29 37.23
CA GLN A 536 -11.67 0.93 37.96
C GLN A 536 -12.32 -0.05 38.94
N LYS A 537 -12.68 -1.26 38.49
CA LYS A 537 -13.23 -2.32 39.37
C LYS A 537 -12.31 -2.68 40.55
N GLN A 538 -10.98 -2.68 40.33
CA GLN A 538 -9.98 -2.91 41.37
C GLN A 538 -9.98 -1.78 42.40
N ASN A 539 -10.02 -0.52 41.95
CA ASN A 539 -10.05 0.65 42.80
C ASN A 539 -11.33 0.76 43.63
N ASP A 540 -12.46 0.33 43.07
CA ASP A 540 -13.77 0.30 43.76
C ASP A 540 -13.91 -0.85 44.75
N GLY A 541 -12.84 -1.64 44.95
CA GLY A 541 -12.85 -2.79 45.89
C GLY A 541 -13.63 -4.00 45.41
N THR A 542 -14.09 -4.00 44.14
CA THR A 542 -14.75 -5.16 43.53
C THR A 542 -13.68 -6.19 43.16
N ASN A 543 -13.83 -7.45 43.52
CA ASN A 543 -12.90 -8.50 43.07
C ASN A 543 -13.26 -8.95 41.65
N PRO A 544 -12.62 -8.44 40.60
CA PRO A 544 -13.01 -8.68 39.21
C PRO A 544 -12.78 -10.12 38.79
N LYS A 545 -11.81 -10.83 39.41
CA LYS A 545 -11.41 -12.19 39.03
C LYS A 545 -12.48 -13.26 39.25
N ALA A 546 -13.49 -12.94 40.03
CA ALA A 546 -14.57 -13.89 40.34
C ALA A 546 -15.75 -13.83 39.38
N VAL A 547 -15.81 -12.83 38.47
CA VAL A 547 -17.04 -12.51 37.71
C VAL A 547 -16.92 -12.84 36.24
N SER A 548 -15.79 -12.54 35.57
CA SER A 548 -15.61 -12.69 34.14
C SER A 548 -14.23 -13.20 33.74
N PRO A 549 -14.11 -14.07 32.74
CA PRO A 549 -12.82 -14.42 32.15
C PRO A 549 -12.01 -13.19 31.65
N LEU A 550 -12.67 -12.13 31.19
CA LEU A 550 -12.02 -10.89 30.78
C LEU A 550 -11.34 -10.17 31.95
N ASP A 551 -11.89 -10.26 33.15
CA ASP A 551 -11.33 -9.68 34.36
C ASP A 551 -10.06 -10.38 34.88
N MET A 552 -9.71 -11.54 34.30
CA MET A 552 -8.46 -12.26 34.59
C MET A 552 -7.22 -11.62 33.95
N LEU A 553 -7.39 -10.64 33.08
CA LEU A 553 -6.27 -9.94 32.45
C LEU A 553 -5.58 -8.98 33.41
N ASN A 554 -4.25 -8.85 33.33
CA ASN A 554 -3.52 -7.88 34.12
C ASN A 554 -3.37 -6.54 33.38
N PRO A 555 -4.07 -5.49 33.83
CA PRO A 555 -4.09 -4.20 33.14
C PRO A 555 -2.77 -3.38 33.25
N ASN A 556 -1.78 -3.87 34.03
CA ASN A 556 -0.48 -3.20 34.20
C ASN A 556 0.57 -3.69 33.20
N ASN A 557 0.26 -4.74 32.42
CA ASN A 557 1.17 -5.32 31.46
C ASN A 557 0.86 -4.85 30.03
N GLY A 558 1.87 -4.94 29.18
CA GLY A 558 1.74 -4.54 27.78
C GLY A 558 1.01 -5.56 26.91
N VAL A 559 0.72 -5.13 25.68
CA VAL A 559 0.13 -5.97 24.64
C VAL A 559 1.17 -6.18 23.53
N SER A 560 1.44 -7.43 23.20
CA SER A 560 2.30 -7.83 22.09
C SER A 560 1.47 -8.35 20.91
N PHE A 561 2.10 -8.46 19.76
CA PHE A 561 1.50 -8.99 18.54
C PHE A 561 2.30 -10.21 18.03
N ALA A 562 1.58 -11.20 17.53
CA ALA A 562 2.12 -12.33 16.79
C ALA A 562 1.30 -12.55 15.51
N GLY A 563 1.96 -12.83 14.40
CA GLY A 563 1.28 -13.07 13.13
C GLY A 563 1.98 -14.11 12.28
N HIS A 564 1.22 -14.78 11.41
CA HIS A 564 1.73 -15.75 10.45
C HIS A 564 1.30 -15.36 9.04
N SER A 565 2.23 -15.43 8.05
CA SER A 565 1.91 -15.18 6.63
C SER A 565 1.30 -13.78 6.43
N LEU A 566 0.11 -13.69 5.82
CA LEU A 566 -0.66 -12.44 5.71
C LEU A 566 -0.85 -11.76 7.08
N GLY A 567 -1.04 -12.53 8.16
CA GLY A 567 -1.11 -11.99 9.52
C GLY A 567 0.20 -11.33 9.97
N ALA A 568 1.35 -11.80 9.50
CA ALA A 568 2.65 -11.18 9.77
C ALA A 568 2.90 -9.95 8.88
N ILE A 569 2.38 -9.94 7.64
CA ILE A 569 2.32 -8.75 6.77
C ILE A 569 1.52 -7.63 7.46
N VAL A 570 0.29 -7.95 7.89
CA VAL A 570 -0.55 -7.04 8.68
C VAL A 570 0.13 -6.62 9.98
N GLY A 571 0.86 -7.52 10.64
CA GLY A 571 1.62 -7.25 11.86
C GLY A 571 2.70 -6.18 11.68
N THR A 572 3.38 -6.15 10.53
CA THR A 572 4.33 -5.07 10.19
C THR A 572 3.62 -3.73 10.14
N ASN A 573 2.47 -3.68 9.48
CA ASN A 573 1.65 -2.47 9.38
C ASN A 573 1.12 -2.03 10.76
N VAL A 574 0.65 -2.98 11.57
CA VAL A 574 0.20 -2.71 12.96
C VAL A 574 1.33 -2.14 13.80
N GLY A 575 2.55 -2.70 13.70
CA GLY A 575 3.72 -2.21 14.41
C GLY A 575 4.06 -0.76 14.09
N SER A 576 3.90 -0.36 12.84
CA SER A 576 4.06 1.01 12.38
C SER A 576 2.93 1.92 12.88
N ILE A 577 1.68 1.57 12.59
CA ILE A 577 0.53 2.47 12.81
C ILE A 577 0.13 2.56 14.28
N ALA A 578 0.09 1.43 15.01
CA ALA A 578 -0.27 1.42 16.42
C ALA A 578 0.70 2.27 17.26
N ASN A 579 1.98 2.25 16.89
CA ASN A 579 3.04 2.99 17.60
C ASN A 579 3.36 4.37 16.99
N ARG A 580 2.72 4.77 15.88
CA ARG A 580 2.84 6.14 15.36
C ARG A 580 2.17 7.09 16.36
N PRO A 581 2.91 8.10 16.91
CA PRO A 581 2.37 8.96 17.94
C PRO A 581 1.21 9.83 17.43
N THR A 582 0.17 9.95 18.25
CA THR A 582 -0.87 10.96 18.10
C THR A 582 -0.48 12.20 18.92
N MET A 583 -1.40 13.16 19.06
CA MET A 583 -1.17 14.33 19.92
C MET A 583 -1.25 14.01 21.43
N ASN A 584 -1.65 12.78 21.79
CA ASN A 584 -1.82 12.34 23.17
C ASN A 584 -0.98 11.09 23.47
N PRO A 585 0.32 11.24 23.83
CA PRO A 585 1.21 10.10 24.09
C PRO A 585 0.73 9.17 25.22
N ALA A 586 0.01 9.71 26.22
CA ALA A 586 -0.53 8.91 27.31
C ALA A 586 -1.66 8.01 26.82
N PHE A 587 -2.49 8.53 25.92
CA PHE A 587 -3.54 7.75 25.27
C PHE A 587 -2.95 6.67 24.35
N ASP A 588 -1.95 7.03 23.54
CA ASP A 588 -1.23 6.07 22.68
C ASP A 588 -0.71 4.89 23.49
N GLN A 589 -0.01 5.17 24.60
CA GLN A 589 0.56 4.13 25.45
C GLN A 589 -0.52 3.22 26.06
N GLN A 590 -1.63 3.79 26.48
CA GLN A 590 -2.72 3.05 27.12
C GLN A 590 -3.54 2.22 26.11
N TYR A 591 -3.86 2.78 24.94
CA TYR A 591 -4.85 2.22 24.05
C TYR A 591 -4.28 1.62 22.77
N PHE A 592 -3.14 2.07 22.27
CA PHE A 592 -2.62 1.65 20.96
C PHE A 592 -1.29 0.92 20.99
N ALA A 593 -0.39 1.28 21.89
CA ALA A 593 0.99 0.78 21.87
C ALA A 593 1.06 -0.75 21.86
N ILE A 594 1.84 -1.28 20.90
CA ILE A 594 2.28 -2.67 20.83
C ILE A 594 3.72 -2.73 21.35
N ASN A 595 4.01 -3.65 22.28
CA ASN A 595 5.30 -3.70 22.96
C ASN A 595 6.32 -4.61 22.28
N LYS A 596 5.86 -5.60 21.50
CA LYS A 596 6.70 -6.55 20.77
C LYS A 596 5.97 -7.05 19.53
N LEU A 597 6.71 -7.31 18.45
CA LEU A 597 6.21 -7.92 17.23
C LEU A 597 6.91 -9.24 16.98
N SER A 598 6.15 -10.33 16.83
CA SER A 598 6.65 -11.60 16.35
C SER A 598 5.98 -11.95 15.02
N LEU A 599 6.78 -12.04 13.96
CA LEU A 599 6.33 -12.13 12.58
C LEU A 599 6.86 -13.43 11.95
N ALA A 600 5.98 -14.38 11.64
CA ALA A 600 6.38 -15.64 11.02
C ALA A 600 6.05 -15.64 9.52
N ASN A 601 7.05 -15.86 8.70
CA ASN A 601 6.98 -15.94 7.23
C ASN A 601 6.24 -14.76 6.57
N PRO A 602 6.56 -13.49 6.92
CA PRO A 602 6.04 -12.33 6.20
C PRO A 602 6.77 -12.14 4.87
N GLY A 603 6.24 -11.24 4.03
CA GLY A 603 6.92 -10.75 2.84
C GLY A 603 6.53 -9.33 2.51
N ALA A 604 7.26 -8.72 1.58
CA ALA A 604 7.04 -7.38 1.07
C ALA A 604 6.88 -7.39 -0.44
N GLU A 605 6.41 -6.29 -1.00
CA GLU A 605 6.00 -6.13 -2.40
C GLU A 605 4.96 -7.19 -2.80
N ILE A 606 3.79 -7.07 -2.18
CA ILE A 606 2.71 -8.05 -2.24
C ILE A 606 2.34 -8.48 -3.67
N PRO A 607 2.14 -7.60 -4.65
CA PRO A 607 1.87 -8.01 -6.03
C PRO A 607 2.99 -8.84 -6.65
N TYR A 608 4.24 -8.43 -6.44
CA TYR A 608 5.41 -9.16 -6.96
C TYR A 608 5.58 -10.51 -6.27
N LEU A 609 5.45 -10.55 -4.93
CA LEU A 609 5.56 -11.82 -4.20
C LEU A 609 4.47 -12.81 -4.62
N LEU A 610 3.22 -12.35 -4.80
CA LEU A 610 2.12 -13.20 -5.23
C LEU A 610 2.36 -13.75 -6.65
N MET A 611 2.83 -12.93 -7.59
CA MET A 611 3.13 -13.38 -8.95
C MET A 611 4.32 -14.35 -9.01
N ASN A 612 5.24 -14.29 -8.03
CA ASN A 612 6.39 -15.20 -7.92
C ASN A 612 6.18 -16.35 -6.91
N SER A 613 5.00 -16.40 -6.27
CA SER A 613 4.61 -17.47 -5.38
C SER A 613 4.42 -18.78 -6.12
N GLY A 614 4.96 -19.88 -5.60
CA GLY A 614 4.66 -21.23 -6.10
C GLY A 614 3.19 -21.60 -5.90
N SER A 615 2.56 -21.11 -4.82
CA SER A 615 1.17 -21.40 -4.48
C SER A 615 0.16 -20.52 -5.24
N PHE A 616 0.47 -19.24 -5.46
CA PHE A 616 -0.48 -18.27 -6.03
C PHE A 616 -0.09 -17.78 -7.42
N GLY A 617 1.20 -17.87 -7.82
CA GLY A 617 1.70 -17.19 -9.01
C GLY A 617 1.00 -17.60 -10.30
N GLY A 618 0.67 -18.86 -10.45
CA GLY A 618 -0.07 -19.34 -11.62
C GLY A 618 -1.49 -18.81 -11.69
N LEU A 619 -2.20 -18.78 -10.56
CA LEU A 619 -3.54 -18.20 -10.46
C LEU A 619 -3.52 -16.70 -10.85
N ILE A 620 -2.58 -15.94 -10.28
CA ILE A 620 -2.46 -14.51 -10.53
C ILE A 620 -2.12 -14.24 -12.01
N LYS A 621 -1.12 -14.93 -12.56
CA LYS A 621 -0.71 -14.80 -13.97
C LYS A 621 -1.81 -15.18 -14.93
N ALA A 622 -2.55 -16.26 -14.67
CA ALA A 622 -3.73 -16.64 -15.47
C ALA A 622 -4.81 -15.53 -15.45
N GLY A 623 -5.06 -14.93 -14.28
CA GLY A 623 -5.99 -13.80 -14.15
C GLY A 623 -5.55 -12.57 -14.97
N VAL A 624 -4.27 -12.21 -14.93
CA VAL A 624 -3.71 -11.10 -15.72
C VAL A 624 -3.82 -11.37 -17.22
N LEU A 625 -3.54 -12.60 -17.66
CA LEU A 625 -3.71 -12.99 -19.07
C LEU A 625 -5.18 -12.94 -19.49
N ASN A 626 -6.09 -13.43 -18.65
CA ASN A 626 -7.52 -13.35 -18.94
C ASN A 626 -7.99 -11.89 -19.08
N ALA A 627 -7.61 -11.03 -18.14
CA ALA A 627 -7.93 -9.61 -18.20
C ALA A 627 -7.40 -8.94 -19.48
N SER A 628 -6.20 -9.34 -19.94
CA SER A 628 -5.56 -8.76 -21.13
C SER A 628 -6.26 -9.08 -22.46
N ILE A 629 -7.12 -10.08 -22.48
CA ILE A 629 -7.92 -10.48 -23.68
C ILE A 629 -9.42 -10.31 -23.47
N THR A 630 -9.86 -9.82 -22.33
CA THR A 630 -11.28 -9.54 -22.07
C THR A 630 -11.68 -8.25 -22.80
N ASN A 631 -12.74 -8.31 -23.60
CA ASN A 631 -13.23 -7.20 -24.43
C ASN A 631 -12.14 -6.56 -25.33
N PRO A 632 -11.45 -7.36 -26.16
CA PRO A 632 -10.40 -6.84 -27.02
C PRO A 632 -11.00 -5.92 -28.10
N THR A 633 -10.33 -4.81 -28.41
CA THR A 633 -10.71 -3.91 -29.51
C THR A 633 -10.53 -4.58 -30.89
N GLU A 634 -9.57 -5.51 -30.98
CA GLU A 634 -9.26 -6.27 -32.19
C GLU A 634 -8.93 -7.72 -31.83
N ILE A 635 -9.32 -8.67 -32.75
CA ILE A 635 -8.94 -10.08 -32.63
C ILE A 635 -7.57 -10.28 -33.27
N THR A 636 -6.55 -10.23 -32.46
CA THR A 636 -5.14 -10.40 -32.86
C THR A 636 -4.68 -11.85 -32.63
N PRO A 637 -3.57 -12.30 -33.25
CA PRO A 637 -2.95 -13.60 -32.90
C PRO A 637 -2.67 -13.74 -31.39
N TYR A 638 -2.27 -12.66 -30.70
CA TYR A 638 -2.10 -12.61 -29.26
C TYR A 638 -3.39 -13.00 -28.51
N VAL A 639 -4.51 -12.40 -28.86
CA VAL A 639 -5.81 -12.68 -28.23
C VAL A 639 -6.22 -14.14 -28.45
N ILE A 640 -6.07 -14.65 -29.69
CA ILE A 640 -6.43 -16.03 -30.03
C ILE A 640 -5.58 -17.04 -29.26
N GLU A 641 -4.27 -16.90 -29.30
CA GLU A 641 -3.36 -17.88 -28.70
C GLU A 641 -3.40 -17.79 -27.17
N THR A 642 -3.50 -16.60 -26.57
CA THR A 642 -3.71 -16.46 -25.13
C THR A 642 -5.03 -17.13 -24.70
N GLY A 643 -6.10 -16.96 -25.47
CA GLY A 643 -7.39 -17.64 -25.23
C GLY A 643 -7.28 -19.16 -25.26
N LYS A 644 -6.52 -19.74 -26.23
CA LYS A 644 -6.24 -21.18 -26.26
C LYS A 644 -5.48 -21.67 -25.03
N PHE A 645 -4.47 -20.93 -24.59
CA PHE A 645 -3.74 -21.27 -23.38
C PHE A 645 -4.65 -21.29 -22.14
N LEU A 646 -5.49 -20.26 -21.97
CA LEU A 646 -6.47 -20.22 -20.88
C LEU A 646 -7.47 -21.38 -20.93
N GLN A 647 -7.85 -21.83 -22.13
CA GLN A 647 -8.70 -23.01 -22.33
C GLN A 647 -8.00 -24.30 -21.88
N ILE A 648 -6.68 -24.42 -22.11
CA ILE A 648 -5.87 -25.54 -21.59
C ILE A 648 -5.89 -25.54 -20.06
N LEU A 649 -5.73 -24.36 -19.43
CA LEU A 649 -5.77 -24.24 -17.97
C LEU A 649 -7.14 -24.62 -17.40
N GLN A 650 -8.24 -24.20 -18.04
CA GLN A 650 -9.60 -24.58 -17.64
C GLN A 650 -9.82 -26.09 -17.75
N THR A 651 -9.34 -26.70 -18.84
CA THR A 651 -9.44 -28.16 -19.05
C THR A 651 -8.63 -28.92 -17.98
N CYS A 652 -7.41 -28.47 -17.69
CA CYS A 652 -6.59 -29.04 -16.62
C CYS A 652 -7.28 -28.93 -15.25
N TYR A 653 -7.80 -27.76 -14.92
CA TYR A 653 -8.52 -27.51 -13.67
C TYR A 653 -9.78 -28.36 -13.54
N ALA A 654 -10.54 -28.51 -14.61
CA ALA A 654 -11.74 -29.35 -14.65
C ALA A 654 -11.45 -30.84 -14.48
N ALA A 655 -10.27 -31.32 -14.94
CA ALA A 655 -9.86 -32.71 -14.86
C ALA A 655 -9.37 -33.12 -13.44
N GLN A 656 -9.14 -32.17 -12.56
CA GLN A 656 -8.71 -32.44 -11.17
C GLN A 656 -9.91 -32.87 -10.32
N ASP A 657 -9.64 -33.63 -9.27
CA ASP A 657 -10.70 -33.98 -8.33
C ASP A 657 -11.17 -32.73 -7.52
N SER A 658 -12.40 -32.77 -7.02
CA SER A 658 -13.04 -31.61 -6.40
C SER A 658 -12.34 -31.14 -5.11
N GLN A 659 -11.48 -31.97 -4.50
CA GLN A 659 -10.77 -31.65 -3.25
C GLN A 659 -9.38 -31.07 -3.52
N HIS A 660 -8.78 -31.29 -4.71
CA HIS A 660 -7.43 -30.91 -5.05
C HIS A 660 -7.33 -29.96 -6.25
N LYS A 661 -8.36 -29.17 -6.51
CA LYS A 661 -8.36 -28.21 -7.61
C LYS A 661 -7.34 -27.11 -7.40
N ASP A 662 -6.38 -26.98 -8.30
CA ASP A 662 -5.28 -26.03 -8.23
C ASP A 662 -4.95 -25.43 -9.61
N LEU A 663 -5.39 -24.20 -9.84
CA LEU A 663 -5.11 -23.48 -11.08
C LEU A 663 -3.63 -23.08 -11.21
N SER A 664 -2.95 -22.80 -10.08
CA SER A 664 -1.51 -22.49 -10.09
C SER A 664 -0.70 -23.67 -10.59
N LYS A 665 -1.04 -24.88 -10.14
CA LYS A 665 -0.42 -26.11 -10.65
C LYS A 665 -0.67 -26.28 -12.15
N CYS A 666 -1.91 -26.09 -12.63
CA CYS A 666 -2.22 -26.16 -14.05
C CYS A 666 -1.39 -25.17 -14.87
N TYR A 667 -1.21 -23.95 -14.36
CA TYR A 667 -0.37 -22.95 -15.02
C TYR A 667 1.08 -23.41 -15.14
N VAL A 668 1.67 -23.82 -14.03
CA VAL A 668 3.08 -24.27 -13.98
C VAL A 668 3.34 -25.47 -14.88
N ASP A 669 2.43 -26.45 -14.89
CA ASP A 669 2.58 -27.69 -15.67
C ASP A 669 2.50 -27.43 -17.20
N ASN A 670 1.84 -26.37 -17.64
CA ASN A 670 1.56 -26.14 -19.07
C ASN A 670 2.35 -24.97 -19.68
N ILE A 671 2.77 -23.96 -18.88
CA ILE A 671 3.33 -22.70 -19.38
C ILE A 671 4.62 -22.91 -20.21
N GLU A 672 5.57 -23.68 -19.73
CA GLU A 672 6.87 -23.86 -20.39
C GLU A 672 6.73 -24.52 -21.77
N GLY A 673 5.87 -25.53 -21.88
CA GLY A 673 5.59 -26.21 -23.14
C GLY A 673 4.92 -25.28 -24.13
N TYR A 674 4.01 -24.44 -23.66
CA TYR A 674 3.29 -23.49 -24.51
C TYR A 674 4.17 -22.34 -25.01
N GLU A 675 4.99 -21.76 -24.13
CA GLU A 675 5.96 -20.71 -24.48
C GLU A 675 7.04 -21.19 -25.47
N LYS A 676 7.44 -22.46 -25.41
CA LYS A 676 8.38 -23.06 -26.39
C LYS A 676 7.78 -23.14 -27.79
N GLN A 677 6.47 -23.36 -27.89
CA GLN A 677 5.73 -23.41 -29.17
C GLN A 677 5.39 -22.02 -29.70
N HIS A 678 5.27 -21.03 -28.81
CA HIS A 678 4.84 -19.66 -29.10
C HIS A 678 5.77 -18.62 -28.45
N PRO A 679 7.05 -18.55 -28.89
CA PRO A 679 8.04 -17.69 -28.25
C PRO A 679 7.70 -16.19 -28.33
N GLU A 680 6.91 -15.76 -29.32
CA GLU A 680 6.41 -14.39 -29.46
C GLU A 680 5.45 -14.00 -28.33
N LEU A 681 4.67 -14.95 -27.79
CA LEU A 681 3.74 -14.69 -26.68
C LEU A 681 4.49 -14.48 -25.38
N LYS A 682 5.59 -15.18 -25.17
CA LYS A 682 6.41 -15.06 -23.95
C LYS A 682 6.80 -13.60 -23.68
N ALA A 683 7.29 -12.90 -24.69
CA ALA A 683 7.65 -11.49 -24.56
C ALA A 683 6.45 -10.59 -24.22
N GLN A 684 5.31 -10.82 -24.89
CA GLN A 684 4.08 -10.05 -24.68
C GLN A 684 3.46 -10.33 -23.31
N TRP A 685 3.40 -11.59 -22.87
CA TRP A 685 2.93 -11.97 -21.54
C TRP A 685 3.83 -11.36 -20.44
N THR A 686 5.15 -11.45 -20.62
CA THR A 686 6.11 -10.83 -19.69
C THR A 686 5.86 -9.33 -19.55
N GLN A 687 5.65 -8.62 -20.65
CA GLN A 687 5.33 -7.19 -20.62
C GLN A 687 4.01 -6.89 -19.90
N ASN A 688 2.99 -7.71 -20.08
CA ASN A 688 1.73 -7.56 -19.37
C ASN A 688 1.88 -7.81 -17.86
N PHE A 689 2.68 -8.81 -17.48
CA PHE A 689 2.98 -9.07 -16.06
C PHE A 689 3.75 -7.91 -15.42
N ILE A 690 4.73 -7.34 -16.11
CA ILE A 690 5.50 -6.16 -15.63
C ILE A 690 4.57 -4.96 -15.46
N LYS A 691 3.73 -4.65 -16.46
CA LYS A 691 2.79 -3.52 -16.40
C LYS A 691 1.77 -3.68 -15.28
N PHE A 692 1.21 -4.89 -15.15
CA PHE A 692 0.29 -5.19 -14.06
C PHE A 692 0.96 -5.04 -12.69
N ALA A 693 2.15 -5.64 -12.51
CA ALA A 693 2.89 -5.60 -11.24
C ALA A 693 3.25 -4.16 -10.86
N TYR A 694 3.69 -3.34 -11.83
CA TYR A 694 3.98 -1.92 -11.63
C TYR A 694 2.75 -1.16 -11.11
N ALA A 695 1.61 -1.28 -11.79
CA ALA A 695 0.38 -0.60 -11.39
C ALA A 695 -0.15 -1.14 -10.05
N ALA A 696 -0.17 -2.47 -9.88
CA ALA A 696 -0.64 -3.10 -8.66
C ALA A 696 0.21 -2.72 -7.45
N GLN A 697 1.54 -2.68 -7.58
CA GLN A 697 2.42 -2.27 -6.48
C GLN A 697 2.22 -0.79 -6.14
N THR A 698 2.12 0.10 -7.13
CA THR A 698 1.82 1.51 -6.88
C THR A 698 0.52 1.67 -6.07
N VAL A 699 -0.52 0.88 -6.38
CA VAL A 699 -1.78 0.88 -5.61
C VAL A 699 -1.59 0.32 -4.20
N MET A 700 -0.74 -0.71 -4.02
CA MET A 700 -0.51 -1.38 -2.74
C MET A 700 0.49 -0.65 -1.84
N ASP A 701 1.39 0.16 -2.37
CA ASP A 701 2.44 0.86 -1.63
C ASP A 701 1.98 1.54 -0.33
N PRO A 702 0.80 2.18 -0.25
CA PRO A 702 0.33 2.79 0.99
C PRO A 702 0.12 1.82 2.17
N VAL A 703 0.10 0.51 1.90
CA VAL A 703 -0.15 -0.57 2.87
C VAL A 703 0.87 -1.71 2.77
N ASP A 704 1.84 -1.61 1.87
CA ASP A 704 2.85 -2.64 1.71
C ASP A 704 3.87 -2.57 2.87
N PRO A 705 4.25 -3.72 3.46
CA PRO A 705 5.23 -3.77 4.54
C PRO A 705 6.56 -3.09 4.22
N ILE A 706 7.02 -3.10 2.96
CA ILE A 706 8.29 -2.47 2.58
C ILE A 706 8.27 -0.96 2.88
N ASN A 707 7.12 -0.32 2.71
CA ASN A 707 6.95 1.10 2.93
C ASN A 707 6.59 1.45 4.38
N LEU A 708 5.89 0.54 5.08
CA LEU A 708 5.47 0.78 6.47
C LEU A 708 6.53 0.39 7.50
N ALA A 709 7.48 -0.47 7.14
CA ALA A 709 8.53 -0.94 8.03
C ALA A 709 9.38 0.21 8.64
N HIS A 710 9.62 1.30 7.87
CA HIS A 710 10.38 2.45 8.36
C HIS A 710 9.66 3.20 9.50
N GLY A 711 8.33 3.14 9.56
CA GLY A 711 7.52 3.73 10.63
C GLY A 711 7.54 2.94 11.94
N ILE A 712 8.15 1.76 11.98
CA ILE A 712 8.29 0.98 13.20
C ILE A 712 9.38 1.58 14.08
N PRO A 713 9.07 2.00 15.33
CA PRO A 713 10.06 2.59 16.24
C PRO A 713 11.29 1.69 16.39
N GLN A 714 12.49 2.30 16.42
CA GLN A 714 13.73 1.56 16.60
C GLN A 714 13.77 0.85 17.96
N SER A 715 13.10 1.40 18.96
CA SER A 715 12.98 0.82 20.29
C SER A 715 12.02 -0.38 20.38
N LEU A 716 11.15 -0.57 19.39
CA LEU A 716 10.20 -1.68 19.40
C LEU A 716 10.92 -3.00 19.09
N PRO A 717 10.90 -3.99 19.98
CA PRO A 717 11.45 -5.31 19.70
C PRO A 717 10.67 -6.01 18.58
N VAL A 718 11.42 -6.58 17.61
CA VAL A 718 10.86 -7.31 16.47
C VAL A 718 11.61 -8.63 16.32
N PHE A 719 10.87 -9.73 16.21
CA PHE A 719 11.39 -11.04 15.88
C PHE A 719 10.72 -11.56 14.61
N LEU A 720 11.51 -11.88 13.59
CA LEU A 720 11.03 -12.43 12.34
C LEU A 720 11.54 -13.85 12.16
N GLN A 721 10.64 -14.76 11.84
CA GLN A 721 10.92 -16.15 11.51
C GLN A 721 10.78 -16.35 10.00
N MET A 722 11.75 -17.01 9.39
CA MET A 722 11.78 -17.30 7.96
C MET A 722 12.06 -18.76 7.73
N VAL A 723 11.20 -19.46 7.00
CA VAL A 723 11.48 -20.81 6.51
C VAL A 723 12.23 -20.71 5.18
N GLN A 724 13.37 -21.39 5.09
CA GLN A 724 14.19 -21.40 3.88
C GLN A 724 13.47 -22.11 2.74
N GLY A 725 13.44 -21.47 1.56
CA GLY A 725 12.80 -22.05 0.37
C GLY A 725 11.28 -22.05 0.45
N ASP A 726 10.69 -21.14 1.23
CA ASP A 726 9.25 -20.95 1.28
C ASP A 726 8.68 -20.74 -0.13
N SER A 727 7.77 -21.61 -0.53
CA SER A 727 7.14 -21.58 -1.85
C SER A 727 5.89 -20.69 -1.92
N THR A 728 5.35 -20.34 -0.78
CA THR A 728 4.13 -19.48 -0.70
C THR A 728 4.50 -18.00 -0.66
N ILE A 729 5.40 -17.62 0.24
CA ILE A 729 6.03 -16.29 0.25
C ILE A 729 7.52 -16.49 -0.03
N PRO A 730 7.98 -16.21 -1.27
CA PRO A 730 9.38 -16.40 -1.62
C PRO A 730 10.28 -15.59 -0.69
N ASN A 731 11.38 -16.19 -0.22
CA ASN A 731 12.32 -15.48 0.64
C ASN A 731 12.95 -14.30 -0.11
N VAL A 732 13.27 -14.49 -1.39
CA VAL A 732 13.79 -13.48 -2.31
C VAL A 732 13.44 -13.83 -3.75
N THR A 733 13.31 -12.85 -4.63
CA THR A 733 13.21 -13.06 -6.08
C THR A 733 14.55 -12.79 -6.75
N LYS A 734 14.76 -13.40 -7.92
CA LYS A 734 15.98 -13.25 -8.73
C LYS A 734 15.68 -12.47 -10.00
N PRO A 735 16.65 -11.78 -10.61
CA PRO A 735 16.45 -11.05 -11.88
C PRO A 735 15.90 -11.90 -13.04
N THR A 736 16.01 -13.23 -12.95
CA THR A 736 15.44 -14.19 -13.92
C THR A 736 13.94 -14.43 -13.69
N ASN A 737 13.39 -14.07 -12.52
CA ASN A 737 11.97 -14.11 -12.26
C ASN A 737 11.30 -12.91 -12.92
N MET A 738 10.15 -13.13 -13.57
CA MET A 738 9.40 -12.04 -14.19
C MET A 738 7.92 -12.05 -13.71
N PRO A 739 7.42 -10.92 -13.21
CA PRO A 739 8.12 -9.64 -12.97
C PRO A 739 9.11 -9.72 -11.79
N TYR A 740 10.17 -8.93 -11.85
CA TYR A 740 11.22 -8.87 -10.82
C TYR A 740 11.23 -7.53 -10.10
N SER A 741 11.42 -7.57 -8.79
CA SER A 741 11.82 -6.41 -7.99
C SER A 741 12.78 -6.84 -6.87
N PRO A 742 13.78 -6.00 -6.52
CA PRO A 742 14.75 -6.29 -5.45
C PRO A 742 14.14 -6.23 -4.05
N PHE A 743 12.92 -5.74 -3.92
CA PHE A 743 12.22 -5.58 -2.63
C PHE A 743 11.28 -6.73 -2.31
N THR A 744 11.14 -7.70 -3.23
CA THR A 744 10.17 -8.77 -3.13
C THR A 744 10.61 -9.88 -2.17
N GLY A 745 9.79 -10.17 -1.17
CA GLY A 745 9.94 -11.34 -0.31
C GLY A 745 10.28 -11.03 1.15
N THR A 746 10.72 -12.07 1.86
CA THR A 746 11.02 -11.99 3.29
C THR A 746 12.37 -11.32 3.57
N GLU A 747 13.43 -11.63 2.80
CA GLU A 747 14.78 -11.10 3.03
C GLU A 747 14.86 -9.58 2.83
N PRO A 748 14.24 -8.97 1.79
CA PRO A 748 14.20 -7.52 1.68
C PRO A 748 13.46 -6.86 2.86
N LEU A 749 12.38 -7.48 3.37
CA LEU A 749 11.68 -6.98 4.55
C LEU A 749 12.55 -7.07 5.82
N ILE A 750 13.32 -8.16 6.00
CA ILE A 750 14.30 -8.28 7.08
C ILE A 750 15.29 -7.11 7.05
N LYS A 751 15.82 -6.79 5.87
CA LYS A 751 16.74 -5.66 5.67
C LYS A 751 16.06 -4.32 6.00
N GLN A 752 14.84 -4.11 5.53
CA GLN A 752 14.09 -2.87 5.76
C GLN A 752 13.73 -2.66 7.24
N LEU A 753 13.44 -3.73 7.97
CA LEU A 753 13.23 -3.72 9.42
C LEU A 753 14.51 -3.55 10.25
N GLY A 754 15.68 -3.64 9.61
CA GLY A 754 16.98 -3.55 10.28
C GLY A 754 17.25 -4.71 11.25
N LEU A 755 16.80 -5.93 10.89
CA LEU A 755 16.94 -7.08 11.77
C LEU A 755 18.30 -7.75 11.62
N SER A 756 18.85 -8.23 12.74
CA SER A 756 20.10 -9.00 12.80
C SER A 756 19.82 -10.48 13.00
N HIS A 757 20.58 -11.33 12.30
CA HIS A 757 20.47 -12.79 12.46
C HIS A 757 20.80 -13.19 13.91
N ASN A 758 19.85 -13.88 14.55
CA ASN A 758 19.94 -14.26 15.98
C ASN A 758 20.22 -13.09 16.92
N GLY A 759 19.77 -11.87 16.58
CA GLY A 759 19.88 -10.71 17.44
C GLY A 759 19.03 -10.81 18.72
N THR A 760 19.04 -9.78 19.57
CA THR A 760 18.25 -9.78 20.83
C THR A 760 16.93 -9.04 20.69
N ASN A 761 16.93 -7.77 20.28
CA ASN A 761 15.74 -6.92 20.20
C ASN A 761 15.19 -6.80 18.78
N LYS A 762 16.07 -6.65 17.80
CA LYS A 762 15.78 -6.62 16.37
C LYS A 762 16.39 -7.88 15.76
N ALA A 763 15.62 -8.96 15.71
CA ALA A 763 16.13 -10.29 15.42
C ALA A 763 15.36 -10.98 14.30
N TRP A 764 16.07 -11.81 13.55
CA TRP A 764 15.46 -12.80 12.67
C TRP A 764 16.16 -14.15 12.79
N LYS A 765 15.43 -15.21 12.48
CA LYS A 765 15.93 -16.61 12.50
C LYS A 765 15.43 -17.35 11.28
N GLU A 766 16.32 -18.18 10.72
CA GLU A 766 16.04 -19.09 9.60
C GLU A 766 15.83 -20.51 10.07
N TYR A 767 14.91 -21.21 9.40
CA TYR A 767 14.61 -22.63 9.62
C TYR A 767 14.75 -23.39 8.31
N THR A 768 15.70 -24.32 8.25
CA THR A 768 16.13 -24.99 7.01
C THR A 768 15.25 -26.17 6.59
N ASN A 769 14.48 -26.73 7.52
CA ASN A 769 13.59 -27.87 7.27
C ASN A 769 12.16 -27.48 7.62
N GLY A 770 11.38 -27.09 6.61
CA GLY A 770 10.00 -26.68 6.86
C GLY A 770 9.31 -26.22 5.59
N ILE A 771 8.07 -25.80 5.75
CA ILE A 771 7.24 -25.17 4.73
C ILE A 771 6.62 -23.91 5.30
N HIS A 772 5.96 -23.14 4.46
CA HIS A 772 5.31 -21.88 4.85
C HIS A 772 4.47 -21.95 6.13
N THR A 773 3.75 -23.06 6.32
CA THR A 773 2.84 -23.29 7.47
C THR A 773 3.52 -23.89 8.69
N SER A 774 4.84 -24.10 8.70
CA SER A 774 5.52 -24.87 9.76
C SER A 774 5.43 -24.28 11.17
N LEU A 775 5.06 -23.01 11.35
CA LEU A 775 4.69 -22.50 12.68
C LEU A 775 3.46 -23.21 13.27
N LEU A 776 2.52 -23.60 12.40
CA LEU A 776 1.17 -24.10 12.75
C LEU A 776 0.99 -25.59 12.39
N ASP A 777 1.75 -26.07 11.41
CA ASP A 777 1.62 -27.40 10.80
C ASP A 777 2.92 -28.19 10.92
N ALA A 778 2.85 -29.32 11.59
CA ALA A 778 3.97 -30.21 11.90
C ALA A 778 4.14 -31.35 10.89
N THR A 779 3.35 -31.43 9.83
CA THR A 779 3.33 -32.56 8.88
C THR A 779 4.67 -32.80 8.21
N VAL A 780 5.43 -31.73 7.90
CA VAL A 780 6.75 -31.83 7.27
C VAL A 780 7.86 -32.03 8.32
N SER A 781 7.81 -31.30 9.43
CA SER A 781 8.86 -31.40 10.47
C SER A 781 8.34 -30.97 11.84
N LYS A 782 8.05 -31.96 12.70
CA LYS A 782 7.71 -31.70 14.10
C LYS A 782 8.77 -30.87 14.83
N ALA A 783 10.05 -31.13 14.55
CA ALA A 783 11.16 -30.41 15.18
C ALA A 783 11.15 -28.92 14.80
N THR A 784 10.91 -28.60 13.53
CA THR A 784 10.82 -27.22 13.06
C THR A 784 9.62 -26.50 13.70
N THR A 785 8.44 -27.11 13.69
CA THR A 785 7.24 -26.54 14.31
C THR A 785 7.48 -26.26 15.79
N THR A 786 7.97 -27.25 16.53
CA THR A 786 8.29 -27.09 17.97
C THR A 786 9.30 -25.94 18.18
N THR A 787 10.36 -25.87 17.38
CA THR A 787 11.39 -24.83 17.51
C THR A 787 10.82 -23.45 17.19
N MET A 788 10.06 -23.31 16.10
CA MET A 788 9.43 -22.03 15.72
C MET A 788 8.49 -21.51 16.82
N GLN A 789 7.63 -22.38 17.36
CA GLN A 789 6.69 -22.03 18.42
C GLN A 789 7.42 -21.62 19.71
N HIS A 790 8.45 -22.36 20.13
CA HIS A 790 9.25 -22.03 21.31
C HIS A 790 10.06 -20.75 21.14
N ASP A 791 10.67 -20.50 19.97
CA ASP A 791 11.40 -19.27 19.69
C ASP A 791 10.45 -18.05 19.75
N MET A 792 9.25 -18.14 19.17
CA MET A 792 8.21 -17.12 19.28
C MET A 792 7.81 -16.89 20.76
N SER A 793 7.55 -17.96 21.50
CA SER A 793 7.18 -17.87 22.92
C SER A 793 8.31 -17.23 23.75
N ASN A 794 9.57 -17.64 23.57
CA ASN A 794 10.72 -17.08 24.26
C ASN A 794 10.90 -15.59 23.99
N PHE A 795 10.79 -15.17 22.72
CA PHE A 795 10.86 -13.77 22.35
C PHE A 795 9.73 -12.94 23.01
N LEU A 796 8.52 -13.42 22.97
CA LEU A 796 7.39 -12.71 23.56
C LEU A 796 7.53 -12.60 25.10
N ASN A 797 8.22 -13.54 25.74
CA ASN A 797 8.40 -13.60 27.19
C ASN A 797 9.68 -12.90 27.69
N SER A 798 10.66 -12.58 26.82
CA SER A 798 11.92 -11.90 27.15
C SER A 798 11.74 -10.42 27.63
#